data_88f7d39c149c54e315788ce1cedc245f
#
_entry.id   88f7d39c149c54e315788ce1cedc245f
#
_cell.length_a   1.000
_cell.length_b   1.000
_cell.length_c   1.000
_cell.angle_alpha   90.00
_cell.angle_beta   90.00
_cell.angle_gamma   90.00
#
_symmetry.space_group_name_H-M   'P 1'
#
loop_
_entity.id
_entity.type
_entity.pdbx_description
1 polymer ?
#
loop_
_entity_poly.entity_id
_entity_poly.type
_entity_poly.pdbx_seq_one_letter_code
_entity_poly.pdbx_strand_id
1 'polypeptide(L)'
;MSSEVDAPLRRWRFDGRLRHYQADALERVDADAPGPLHVVAPPGSGKTLLGLLLAMRRGRRTLVLAPTITIRDQWAVEARRLAPVAAEVSTTSDAPASLTALTYQSLSVLDGENPLAAVAHDRWLRELETDGRSTDAASAWLDALRSGNRRAYAAGIARRSRTLRRRIAQEDPDALSRALHPNARALIERLVEHGVDTVVLDECHHLLDHWALVVAALVTRLRAAGRAPLVIGLTATLPSPDDGNAYDNYTSLLGGVDYEVPIPAVVREGNLAPYREHVRFVEPSTDELAFLSGAATGLGVLIRSTFTRGDGADHLVRMLQPAPDAAADHGDAAAAGTGAAVSGTAAGSSARALAPPPAPPARRATDESGTDVDIRLSRAFADDFAAAEAAAAMLATVHPDHPLVAHLPLAARRPPTTEEALRLLGRFALDRILPDPSARERWERIRAALADFGFSLTDRGLRRTRDPIDTMLASSLSKDRAVCDILRLERDRIGPRLRALVVSDFSEHGNRHGGLIGRAGAVRTFDVVATDAATADLRCVLVTGSTTRIATRHAATLSAAWSAALGIEVTAVAVAESPAVSEISAPGVGAAGFVRAASILLARGELDVIVGTRGLFGEGWDCPAVNTLIDLSSVATAPATQQLRGRALRLDPGWPEKVAHIWTVTAMLPPESPIFAAPDLSRLRRKHERLWGVHRDDPERIVRGLAGVLTSDQRRLIAAGPRPSAHALDALTVVDPREHTRALWRIGDDYLDRESTDALVVRRVNAPTFRTRLRADAALGVGTAAAGVVAVIGLALMIVGGAGALGLAGPVAGAAALIGALTAGAPVARAWWLARRAHADAPELYRRMAGVVVAALQRSGRLRDAATPEVVVARPAGASGIQHLELRLTHASLDEQRVFAAAMAELLGPVKTPRFLLQVDAGGRTPIVRWLLWRAARTGSSSGSVGSQFLPVPAAFGMAGPRIRAFADDWQRVVGPCTLHFVDSPDSLALLARSRRAGAVADDLTVVTRWD
;
A
#
# COMPACT_ATOMS: atom_id res chain seq x y z
N MET A 1 36.16 -35.30 -20.23
CA MET A 1 35.45 -36.02 -19.15
C MET A 1 35.31 -35.23 -17.85
N SER A 2 36.14 -34.25 -17.50
CA SER A 2 35.96 -33.45 -16.26
C SER A 2 34.84 -32.40 -16.32
N SER A 3 34.38 -31.96 -17.50
CA SER A 3 33.34 -30.94 -17.63
C SER A 3 31.89 -31.46 -17.44
N GLU A 4 31.63 -32.77 -17.65
CA GLU A 4 30.30 -33.38 -17.51
C GLU A 4 29.96 -33.72 -16.07
N VAL A 5 30.95 -34.03 -15.22
CA VAL A 5 30.78 -34.34 -13.82
C VAL A 5 30.37 -33.10 -13.03
N ASP A 6 30.79 -31.90 -13.49
CA ASP A 6 30.49 -30.61 -12.87
C ASP A 6 29.14 -30.00 -13.31
N ALA A 7 28.48 -30.56 -14.33
CA ALA A 7 27.21 -30.01 -14.84
C ALA A 7 26.13 -31.10 -15.03
N PRO A 8 25.71 -31.82 -13.96
CA PRO A 8 24.83 -32.98 -14.05
C PRO A 8 23.44 -32.67 -14.61
N LEU A 9 22.90 -31.47 -14.44
CA LEU A 9 21.55 -31.10 -14.92
C LEU A 9 21.52 -30.79 -16.43
N ARG A 10 22.64 -30.62 -17.13
CA ARG A 10 22.67 -30.43 -18.59
C ARG A 10 22.17 -31.66 -19.36
N ARG A 11 22.16 -32.83 -18.72
CA ARG A 11 21.67 -34.10 -19.35
C ARG A 11 20.14 -34.24 -19.26
N TRP A 12 19.50 -33.45 -18.40
CA TRP A 12 18.06 -33.48 -18.22
C TRP A 12 17.33 -32.96 -19.45
N ARG A 13 16.15 -33.47 -19.76
CA ARG A 13 15.40 -33.13 -20.97
C ARG A 13 13.99 -32.71 -20.62
N PHE A 14 13.50 -31.71 -21.35
CA PHE A 14 12.11 -31.30 -21.35
C PHE A 14 11.57 -31.42 -22.77
N ASP A 15 10.67 -32.37 -23.02
CA ASP A 15 10.07 -32.64 -24.31
C ASP A 15 8.68 -32.01 -24.48
N GLY A 16 8.25 -31.20 -23.52
CA GLY A 16 6.96 -30.54 -23.51
C GLY A 16 6.98 -29.20 -24.29
N ARG A 17 5.80 -28.58 -24.38
CA ARG A 17 5.67 -27.24 -24.95
C ARG A 17 5.78 -26.19 -23.84
N LEU A 18 6.67 -25.22 -24.02
CA LEU A 18 6.79 -24.07 -23.16
C LEU A 18 5.59 -23.12 -23.33
N ARG A 19 5.15 -22.53 -22.22
CA ARG A 19 4.27 -21.37 -22.27
C ARG A 19 5.06 -20.16 -22.80
N HIS A 20 4.38 -19.22 -23.43
CA HIS A 20 5.04 -18.06 -24.02
C HIS A 20 5.95 -17.34 -23.01
N TYR A 21 5.46 -17.01 -21.82
CA TYR A 21 6.26 -16.34 -20.80
C TYR A 21 7.46 -17.17 -20.33
N GLN A 22 7.37 -18.51 -20.31
CA GLN A 22 8.49 -19.38 -19.93
C GLN A 22 9.60 -19.32 -20.99
N ALA A 23 9.23 -19.31 -22.27
CA ALA A 23 10.17 -19.15 -23.37
C ALA A 23 10.83 -17.77 -23.33
N ASP A 24 10.03 -16.70 -23.16
CA ASP A 24 10.50 -15.32 -23.04
C ASP A 24 11.42 -15.11 -21.82
N ALA A 25 11.06 -15.66 -20.65
CA ALA A 25 11.89 -15.62 -19.45
C ALA A 25 13.23 -16.33 -19.65
N LEU A 26 13.21 -17.50 -20.29
CA LEU A 26 14.44 -18.23 -20.61
C LEU A 26 15.32 -17.50 -21.62
N GLU A 27 14.76 -16.74 -22.55
CA GLU A 27 15.51 -15.96 -23.51
C GLU A 27 16.16 -14.71 -22.90
N ARG A 28 15.43 -14.00 -22.04
CA ARG A 28 15.88 -12.75 -21.44
C ARG A 28 16.81 -12.91 -20.24
N VAL A 29 16.68 -14.02 -19.54
CA VAL A 29 17.44 -14.26 -18.31
C VAL A 29 18.76 -14.95 -18.61
N ASP A 30 19.85 -14.34 -18.14
CA ASP A 30 21.17 -14.95 -18.19
C ASP A 30 21.38 -15.88 -16.98
N ALA A 31 21.11 -17.19 -17.18
CA ALA A 31 21.31 -18.20 -16.14
C ALA A 31 22.80 -18.48 -15.86
N ASP A 32 23.72 -18.02 -16.68
CA ASP A 32 25.16 -18.18 -16.47
C ASP A 32 25.76 -17.01 -15.66
N ALA A 33 25.06 -15.88 -15.56
CA ALA A 33 25.47 -14.78 -14.71
C ALA A 33 25.42 -15.16 -13.23
N PRO A 34 26.45 -14.84 -12.44
CA PRO A 34 26.40 -15.03 -11.00
C PRO A 34 25.50 -13.98 -10.33
N GLY A 35 24.74 -14.39 -9.33
CA GLY A 35 23.94 -13.45 -8.54
C GLY A 35 22.51 -13.92 -8.29
N PRO A 36 21.66 -13.05 -7.75
CA PRO A 36 20.24 -13.32 -7.62
C PRO A 36 19.51 -13.13 -8.95
N LEU A 37 18.52 -13.98 -9.18
CA LEU A 37 17.54 -13.87 -10.24
C LEU A 37 16.15 -13.92 -9.61
N HIS A 38 15.39 -12.87 -9.79
CA HIS A 38 14.10 -12.72 -9.14
C HIS A 38 12.94 -12.75 -10.13
N VAL A 39 12.12 -13.79 -10.07
CA VAL A 39 10.98 -14.01 -10.96
C VAL A 39 9.67 -13.96 -10.19
N VAL A 40 8.77 -13.11 -10.63
CA VAL A 40 7.39 -13.00 -10.12
C VAL A 40 6.43 -13.57 -11.15
N ALA A 41 5.73 -14.66 -10.80
CA ALA A 41 4.76 -15.29 -11.69
C ALA A 41 3.54 -15.82 -10.90
N PRO A 42 2.30 -15.69 -11.42
CA PRO A 42 1.10 -15.99 -10.69
C PRO A 42 0.99 -17.46 -10.26
N PRO A 43 0.17 -17.79 -9.24
CA PRO A 43 -0.10 -19.17 -8.86
C PRO A 43 -0.72 -19.94 -10.05
N GLY A 44 -0.26 -21.18 -10.29
CA GLY A 44 -0.73 -22.00 -11.41
C GLY A 44 -0.11 -21.69 -12.77
N SER A 45 0.75 -20.67 -12.88
CA SER A 45 1.44 -20.34 -14.13
C SER A 45 2.49 -21.37 -14.55
N GLY A 46 2.99 -22.24 -13.66
CA GLY A 46 4.06 -23.20 -13.95
C GLY A 46 5.44 -22.73 -13.51
N LYS A 47 5.54 -21.98 -12.40
CA LYS A 47 6.80 -21.52 -11.79
C LYS A 47 7.78 -22.64 -11.52
N THR A 48 7.31 -23.77 -11.01
CA THR A 48 8.14 -24.95 -10.71
C THR A 48 8.90 -25.43 -11.95
N LEU A 49 8.20 -25.54 -13.08
CA LEU A 49 8.84 -25.92 -14.34
C LEU A 49 9.85 -24.86 -14.80
N LEU A 50 9.50 -23.58 -14.71
CA LEU A 50 10.43 -22.50 -15.08
C LEU A 50 11.71 -22.55 -14.23
N GLY A 51 11.58 -22.73 -12.91
CA GLY A 51 12.73 -22.87 -12.01
C GLY A 51 13.60 -24.07 -12.33
N LEU A 52 13.00 -25.21 -12.70
CA LEU A 52 13.74 -26.40 -13.17
C LEU A 52 14.46 -26.12 -14.49
N LEU A 53 13.82 -25.47 -15.45
CA LEU A 53 14.44 -25.14 -16.74
C LEU A 53 15.61 -24.16 -16.60
N LEU A 54 15.50 -23.17 -15.71
CA LEU A 54 16.60 -22.26 -15.37
C LEU A 54 17.77 -23.02 -14.71
N ALA A 55 17.48 -23.94 -13.78
CA ALA A 55 18.48 -24.79 -13.15
C ALA A 55 19.15 -25.74 -14.17
N MET A 56 18.39 -26.32 -15.12
CA MET A 56 18.91 -27.15 -16.21
C MET A 56 19.79 -26.34 -17.15
N ARG A 57 19.42 -25.10 -17.49
CA ARG A 57 20.23 -24.19 -18.31
C ARG A 57 21.55 -23.88 -17.62
N ARG A 58 21.56 -23.59 -16.31
CA ARG A 58 22.78 -23.47 -15.50
C ARG A 58 23.58 -24.76 -15.49
N GLY A 59 22.88 -25.90 -15.43
CA GLY A 59 23.44 -27.25 -15.51
C GLY A 59 24.12 -27.75 -14.25
N ARG A 60 24.26 -26.95 -13.22
CA ARG A 60 24.99 -27.23 -11.97
C ARG A 60 24.11 -27.92 -10.93
N ARG A 61 24.75 -28.51 -9.88
CA ARG A 61 24.01 -29.10 -8.74
C ARG A 61 23.12 -28.06 -8.08
N THR A 62 21.87 -28.41 -7.89
CA THR A 62 20.81 -27.50 -7.48
C THR A 62 20.19 -27.88 -6.16
N LEU A 63 20.08 -26.92 -5.27
CA LEU A 63 19.25 -26.98 -4.07
C LEU A 63 17.94 -26.24 -4.30
N VAL A 64 16.80 -26.88 -4.04
CA VAL A 64 15.48 -26.25 -4.03
C VAL A 64 15.01 -26.14 -2.58
N LEU A 65 14.59 -24.95 -2.17
CA LEU A 65 14.01 -24.69 -0.86
C LEU A 65 12.54 -24.30 -1.01
N ALA A 66 11.67 -25.07 -0.40
CA ALA A 66 10.22 -24.91 -0.46
C ALA A 66 9.63 -24.59 0.94
N PRO A 67 8.49 -23.85 1.02
CA PRO A 67 7.90 -23.49 2.30
C PRO A 67 7.24 -24.67 3.05
N THR A 68 6.75 -25.69 2.32
CA THR A 68 6.04 -26.83 2.89
C THR A 68 6.53 -28.16 2.30
N ILE A 69 6.29 -29.24 3.03
CA ILE A 69 6.58 -30.61 2.57
C ILE A 69 5.84 -30.91 1.27
N THR A 70 4.58 -30.52 1.15
CA THR A 70 3.77 -30.74 -0.05
C THR A 70 4.39 -30.09 -1.29
N ILE A 71 4.85 -28.85 -1.18
CA ILE A 71 5.48 -28.12 -2.29
C ILE A 71 6.85 -28.75 -2.61
N ARG A 72 7.66 -29.11 -1.60
CA ARG A 72 8.90 -29.87 -1.78
C ARG A 72 8.69 -31.15 -2.61
N ASP A 73 7.67 -31.94 -2.25
CA ASP A 73 7.36 -33.17 -2.93
C ASP A 73 6.85 -32.94 -4.35
N GLN A 74 6.11 -31.87 -4.62
CA GLN A 74 5.75 -31.45 -5.98
C GLN A 74 7.00 -31.14 -6.82
N TRP A 75 7.98 -30.41 -6.28
CA TRP A 75 9.25 -30.17 -6.96
C TRP A 75 9.98 -31.46 -7.28
N ALA A 76 10.05 -32.38 -6.34
CA ALA A 76 10.72 -33.68 -6.55
C ALA A 76 10.01 -34.52 -7.61
N VAL A 77 8.69 -34.54 -7.67
CA VAL A 77 7.90 -35.22 -8.69
C VAL A 77 8.18 -34.65 -10.08
N GLU A 78 8.10 -33.33 -10.23
CA GLU A 78 8.36 -32.69 -11.53
C GLU A 78 9.83 -32.84 -11.95
N ALA A 79 10.78 -32.72 -11.05
CA ALA A 79 12.20 -32.93 -11.32
C ALA A 79 12.49 -34.36 -11.83
N ARG A 80 11.86 -35.37 -11.21
CA ARG A 80 12.02 -36.77 -11.65
C ARG A 80 11.51 -37.06 -13.06
N ARG A 81 10.54 -36.28 -13.56
CA ARG A 81 10.06 -36.36 -14.93
C ARG A 81 11.08 -35.87 -15.96
N LEU A 82 11.98 -34.96 -15.54
CA LEU A 82 13.00 -34.35 -16.39
C LEU A 82 14.35 -35.06 -16.27
N ALA A 83 14.58 -35.74 -15.12
CA ALA A 83 15.83 -36.42 -14.82
C ALA A 83 15.96 -37.71 -15.60
N PRO A 84 17.15 -38.04 -16.12
CA PRO A 84 17.40 -39.33 -16.78
C PRO A 84 17.19 -40.54 -15.88
N VAL A 85 17.49 -40.35 -14.56
CA VAL A 85 17.35 -41.40 -13.53
C VAL A 85 16.75 -40.77 -12.29
N ALA A 86 15.73 -41.38 -11.69
CA ALA A 86 15.04 -40.92 -10.49
C ALA A 86 15.97 -40.68 -9.28
N ALA A 87 17.07 -41.42 -9.17
CA ALA A 87 18.07 -41.27 -8.14
C ALA A 87 18.85 -39.94 -8.18
N GLU A 88 18.76 -39.16 -9.27
CA GLU A 88 19.35 -37.82 -9.36
C GLU A 88 18.54 -36.76 -8.61
N VAL A 89 17.38 -37.13 -8.04
CA VAL A 89 16.51 -36.21 -7.27
C VAL A 89 16.36 -36.74 -5.83
N SER A 90 16.81 -35.95 -4.86
CA SER A 90 16.71 -36.24 -3.43
C SER A 90 15.73 -35.29 -2.73
N THR A 91 15.07 -35.78 -1.68
CA THR A 91 14.26 -34.99 -0.74
C THR A 91 14.81 -35.05 0.70
N THR A 92 16.01 -35.62 0.88
CA THR A 92 16.65 -35.77 2.19
C THR A 92 17.97 -35.01 2.24
N SER A 93 18.29 -34.52 3.42
CA SER A 93 19.53 -33.79 3.69
C SER A 93 20.75 -34.68 3.80
N ASP A 94 20.54 -35.99 4.07
CA ASP A 94 21.63 -36.94 4.37
C ASP A 94 22.23 -37.55 3.09
N ALA A 95 21.47 -37.53 2.00
CA ALA A 95 21.91 -38.04 0.71
C ALA A 95 21.57 -37.00 -0.40
N PRO A 96 22.32 -35.88 -0.50
CA PRO A 96 22.09 -34.90 -1.54
C PRO A 96 22.41 -35.50 -2.92
N ALA A 97 21.60 -35.08 -3.94
CA ALA A 97 21.71 -35.57 -5.32
C ALA A 97 21.98 -34.42 -6.31
N SER A 98 21.92 -34.67 -7.63
CA SER A 98 22.07 -33.63 -8.65
C SER A 98 21.08 -32.46 -8.43
N LEU A 99 19.83 -32.79 -8.05
CA LEU A 99 18.86 -31.83 -7.49
C LEU A 99 18.38 -32.33 -6.12
N THR A 100 18.52 -31.48 -5.12
CA THR A 100 18.06 -31.77 -3.75
C THR A 100 16.95 -30.78 -3.38
N ALA A 101 15.75 -31.27 -3.10
CA ALA A 101 14.62 -30.44 -2.66
C ALA A 101 14.42 -30.61 -1.14
N LEU A 102 14.49 -29.49 -0.40
CA LEU A 102 14.30 -29.44 1.04
C LEU A 102 13.25 -28.40 1.41
N THR A 103 12.79 -28.39 2.65
CA THR A 103 11.98 -27.28 3.17
C THR A 103 12.88 -26.23 3.82
N TYR A 104 12.43 -24.97 3.89
CA TYR A 104 13.14 -23.92 4.65
C TYR A 104 13.39 -24.35 6.10
N GLN A 105 12.44 -25.07 6.69
CA GLN A 105 12.53 -25.59 8.05
C GLN A 105 13.65 -26.61 8.23
N SER A 106 13.96 -27.42 7.20
CA SER A 106 15.06 -28.40 7.26
C SER A 106 16.43 -27.74 7.47
N LEU A 107 16.61 -26.51 6.99
CA LEU A 107 17.81 -25.70 7.20
C LEU A 107 17.77 -24.93 8.52
N SER A 108 16.61 -24.76 9.14
CA SER A 108 16.37 -23.82 10.24
C SER A 108 16.00 -24.50 11.56
N VAL A 109 16.51 -25.69 11.83
CA VAL A 109 16.35 -26.29 13.16
C VAL A 109 17.05 -25.40 14.18
N LEU A 110 16.26 -24.65 14.92
CA LEU A 110 16.72 -23.81 16.04
C LEU A 110 16.46 -24.53 17.36
N ASP A 111 17.43 -24.54 18.26
CA ASP A 111 17.16 -24.74 19.66
C ASP A 111 16.34 -23.56 20.19
N GLY A 112 15.16 -23.81 20.61
CA GLY A 112 14.15 -23.13 21.42
C GLY A 112 14.17 -21.66 21.67
N GLU A 113 15.20 -20.88 21.45
CA GLU A 113 15.26 -19.44 21.69
C GLU A 113 16.10 -18.70 20.63
N ASN A 114 15.67 -17.52 20.25
CA ASN A 114 16.29 -16.61 19.27
C ASN A 114 17.84 -16.67 19.30
N PRO A 115 18.52 -17.19 18.28
CA PRO A 115 19.98 -17.42 18.32
C PRO A 115 20.80 -16.13 18.43
N LEU A 116 20.18 -15.00 18.10
CA LEU A 116 20.77 -13.66 18.29
C LEU A 116 20.43 -13.06 19.66
N ALA A 117 19.72 -13.78 20.53
CA ALA A 117 19.31 -13.24 21.82
C ALA A 117 20.51 -12.88 22.71
N ALA A 118 21.55 -13.74 22.73
CA ALA A 118 22.77 -13.47 23.48
C ALA A 118 23.50 -12.23 22.93
N VAL A 119 23.71 -12.17 21.62
CA VAL A 119 24.37 -11.03 20.96
C VAL A 119 23.55 -9.73 21.11
N ALA A 120 22.22 -9.84 21.07
CA ALA A 120 21.31 -8.72 21.31
C ALA A 120 21.32 -8.27 22.78
N HIS A 121 21.50 -9.20 23.72
CA HIS A 121 21.69 -8.89 25.15
C HIS A 121 22.99 -8.12 25.38
N ASP A 122 24.12 -8.62 24.84
CA ASP A 122 25.43 -7.96 24.96
C ASP A 122 25.44 -6.58 24.29
N ARG A 123 24.74 -6.43 23.20
CA ARG A 123 24.55 -5.12 22.59
C ARG A 123 23.72 -4.19 23.46
N TRP A 124 22.65 -4.69 24.08
CA TRP A 124 21.83 -3.90 24.99
C TRP A 124 22.60 -3.45 26.23
N LEU A 125 23.46 -4.32 26.75
CA LEU A 125 24.41 -3.98 27.79
C LEU A 125 25.30 -2.79 27.37
N ARG A 126 25.95 -2.88 26.21
CA ARG A 126 26.81 -1.79 25.70
C ARG A 126 26.06 -0.49 25.41
N GLU A 127 24.81 -0.56 24.93
CA GLU A 127 23.96 0.62 24.78
C GLU A 127 23.70 1.30 26.13
N LEU A 128 23.40 0.54 27.18
CA LEU A 128 23.17 1.05 28.52
C LEU A 128 24.45 1.62 29.16
N GLU A 129 25.59 1.04 28.84
CA GLU A 129 26.92 1.59 29.26
C GLU A 129 27.21 2.93 28.56
N THR A 130 26.90 3.03 27.27
CA THR A 130 27.00 4.27 26.49
C THR A 130 26.06 5.36 27.01
N ASP A 131 24.89 4.97 27.54
CA ASP A 131 23.91 5.84 28.19
C ASP A 131 24.34 6.22 29.65
N GLY A 132 25.59 5.90 30.08
CA GLY A 132 26.20 6.35 31.35
C GLY A 132 25.99 5.43 32.55
N ARG A 133 25.55 4.17 32.36
CA ARG A 133 25.44 3.16 33.42
C ARG A 133 26.77 2.41 33.55
N SER A 134 27.16 2.04 34.78
CA SER A 134 28.25 1.05 34.96
C SER A 134 27.80 -0.33 34.46
N THR A 135 28.75 -1.17 34.02
CA THR A 135 28.51 -2.54 33.55
C THR A 135 27.64 -3.35 34.52
N ASP A 136 27.99 -3.27 35.83
CA ASP A 136 27.22 -3.97 36.89
C ASP A 136 25.79 -3.45 37.02
N ALA A 137 25.58 -2.13 36.94
CA ALA A 137 24.25 -1.52 37.03
C ALA A 137 23.40 -1.83 35.77
N ALA A 138 24.01 -1.90 34.60
CA ALA A 138 23.36 -2.27 33.35
C ALA A 138 22.94 -3.75 33.35
N SER A 139 23.84 -4.63 33.80
CA SER A 139 23.54 -6.07 33.95
C SER A 139 22.43 -6.31 34.96
N ALA A 140 22.52 -5.75 36.17
CA ALA A 140 21.49 -5.86 37.20
C ALA A 140 20.13 -5.34 36.72
N TRP A 141 20.10 -4.26 35.91
CA TRP A 141 18.87 -3.73 35.36
C TRP A 141 18.25 -4.67 34.32
N LEU A 142 19.06 -5.28 33.44
CA LEU A 142 18.58 -6.25 32.47
C LEU A 142 18.05 -7.52 33.11
N ASP A 143 18.70 -8.01 34.19
CA ASP A 143 18.26 -9.18 34.95
C ASP A 143 16.96 -8.87 35.70
N ALA A 144 16.83 -7.69 36.30
CA ALA A 144 15.58 -7.25 36.91
C ALA A 144 14.47 -7.12 35.87
N LEU A 145 14.75 -6.62 34.66
CA LEU A 145 13.78 -6.55 33.57
C LEU A 145 13.39 -7.95 33.06
N ARG A 146 14.35 -8.88 32.97
CA ARG A 146 14.13 -10.26 32.55
C ARG A 146 13.26 -11.02 33.54
N SER A 147 13.49 -10.83 34.83
CA SER A 147 12.72 -11.50 35.92
C SER A 147 11.36 -10.81 36.17
N GLY A 148 11.32 -9.48 36.22
CA GLY A 148 10.14 -8.70 36.58
C GLY A 148 9.19 -8.41 35.41
N ASN A 149 9.72 -8.27 34.18
CA ASN A 149 8.91 -8.04 32.98
C ASN A 149 9.47 -8.78 31.76
N ARG A 150 9.32 -10.10 31.77
CA ARG A 150 9.78 -11.00 30.71
C ARG A 150 9.35 -10.58 29.30
N ARG A 151 8.15 -10.01 29.19
CA ARG A 151 7.60 -9.55 27.88
C ARG A 151 8.33 -8.30 27.36
N ALA A 152 8.64 -7.34 28.22
CA ALA A 152 9.41 -6.15 27.85
C ALA A 152 10.86 -6.50 27.51
N TYR A 153 11.47 -7.42 28.26
CA TYR A 153 12.80 -7.95 27.95
C TYR A 153 12.82 -8.63 26.58
N ALA A 154 11.88 -9.57 26.32
CA ALA A 154 11.77 -10.25 25.03
C ALA A 154 11.57 -9.27 23.85
N ALA A 155 10.74 -8.24 24.02
CA ALA A 155 10.53 -7.19 23.02
C ALA A 155 11.80 -6.35 22.76
N GLY A 156 12.57 -6.05 23.82
CA GLY A 156 13.85 -5.36 23.73
C GLY A 156 14.91 -6.17 22.98
N ILE A 157 15.01 -7.47 23.29
CA ILE A 157 15.85 -8.43 22.56
C ILE A 157 15.44 -8.56 21.12
N ALA A 158 14.15 -8.74 20.83
CA ALA A 158 13.63 -8.87 19.46
C ALA A 158 13.94 -7.64 18.59
N ARG A 159 13.84 -6.41 19.17
CA ARG A 159 14.19 -5.16 18.47
C ARG A 159 15.67 -5.13 18.08
N ARG A 160 16.56 -5.49 19.03
CA ARG A 160 18.01 -5.49 18.79
C ARG A 160 18.45 -6.61 17.88
N SER A 161 17.88 -7.80 18.02
CA SER A 161 18.08 -8.91 17.08
C SER A 161 17.75 -8.50 15.63
N ARG A 162 16.68 -7.74 15.41
CA ARG A 162 16.32 -7.22 14.07
C ARG A 162 17.40 -6.29 13.50
N THR A 163 17.94 -5.40 14.31
CA THR A 163 19.02 -4.48 13.89
C THR A 163 20.33 -5.23 13.62
N LEU A 164 20.64 -6.23 14.44
CA LEU A 164 21.82 -7.08 14.29
C LEU A 164 21.75 -7.93 13.03
N ARG A 165 20.59 -8.46 12.70
CA ARG A 165 20.38 -9.26 11.48
C ARG A 165 20.78 -8.51 10.21
N ARG A 166 20.42 -7.24 10.11
CA ARG A 166 20.82 -6.38 8.98
C ARG A 166 22.36 -6.22 8.88
N ARG A 167 23.00 -6.02 10.01
CA ARG A 167 24.43 -5.75 10.06
C ARG A 167 25.26 -6.99 9.80
N ILE A 168 24.89 -8.11 10.42
CA ILE A 168 25.58 -9.41 10.29
C ILE A 168 25.47 -9.95 8.85
N ALA A 169 24.32 -9.79 8.22
CA ALA A 169 24.13 -10.23 6.82
C ALA A 169 25.04 -9.47 5.83
N GLN A 170 25.46 -8.26 6.20
CA GLN A 170 26.26 -7.38 5.32
C GLN A 170 27.76 -7.32 5.70
N GLU A 171 28.10 -7.46 6.97
CA GLU A 171 29.43 -7.09 7.48
C GLU A 171 30.28 -8.26 8.05
N ASP A 172 29.66 -9.36 8.56
CA ASP A 172 30.38 -10.44 9.24
C ASP A 172 29.77 -11.84 8.99
N PRO A 173 30.22 -12.55 7.95
CA PRO A 173 29.76 -13.90 7.62
C PRO A 173 30.02 -14.94 8.73
N ASP A 174 31.08 -14.78 9.51
CA ASP A 174 31.45 -15.73 10.56
C ASP A 174 30.56 -15.56 11.80
N ALA A 175 30.15 -14.34 12.11
CA ALA A 175 29.16 -14.08 13.15
C ALA A 175 27.78 -14.68 12.77
N LEU A 176 27.43 -14.64 11.49
CA LEU A 176 26.23 -15.27 10.99
C LEU A 176 26.27 -16.80 11.16
N SER A 177 27.39 -17.42 10.81
CA SER A 177 27.59 -18.87 10.98
C SER A 177 27.50 -19.30 12.45
N ARG A 178 28.07 -18.52 13.37
CA ARG A 178 27.99 -18.78 14.81
C ARG A 178 26.57 -18.67 15.37
N ALA A 179 25.70 -17.88 14.75
CA ALA A 179 24.31 -17.70 15.17
C ALA A 179 23.38 -18.85 14.75
N LEU A 180 23.82 -19.75 13.88
CA LEU A 180 23.03 -20.89 13.43
C LEU A 180 23.20 -22.11 14.37
N HIS A 181 22.11 -22.90 14.47
CA HIS A 181 22.16 -24.19 15.18
C HIS A 181 23.23 -25.12 14.59
N PRO A 182 23.92 -25.93 15.40
CA PRO A 182 24.95 -26.89 14.92
C PRO A 182 24.49 -27.77 13.76
N ASN A 183 23.25 -28.28 13.81
CA ASN A 183 22.68 -29.11 12.74
C ASN A 183 22.50 -28.32 11.43
N ALA A 184 22.07 -27.05 11.50
CA ALA A 184 21.95 -26.20 10.32
C ALA A 184 23.33 -25.92 9.69
N ARG A 185 24.35 -25.68 10.53
CA ARG A 185 25.75 -25.54 10.08
C ARG A 185 26.26 -26.79 9.41
N ALA A 186 26.06 -27.97 10.05
CA ALA A 186 26.48 -29.22 9.48
C ALA A 186 25.77 -29.52 8.13
N LEU A 187 24.50 -29.15 7.99
CA LEU A 187 23.79 -29.30 6.73
C LEU A 187 24.35 -28.32 5.67
N ILE A 188 24.62 -27.08 6.02
CA ILE A 188 25.24 -26.12 5.11
C ILE A 188 26.60 -26.64 4.61
N GLU A 189 27.47 -27.13 5.50
CA GLU A 189 28.77 -27.68 5.11
C GLU A 189 28.63 -28.88 4.18
N ARG A 190 27.69 -29.83 4.44
CA ARG A 190 27.41 -30.95 3.53
C ARG A 190 26.97 -30.47 2.13
N LEU A 191 26.13 -29.45 2.05
CA LEU A 191 25.68 -28.90 0.77
C LEU A 191 26.83 -28.20 0.01
N VAL A 192 27.72 -27.53 0.74
CA VAL A 192 28.95 -26.92 0.18
C VAL A 192 29.89 -28.01 -0.34
N GLU A 193 30.15 -29.05 0.45
CA GLU A 193 31.00 -30.21 0.06
C GLU A 193 30.39 -30.97 -1.13
N HIS A 194 29.04 -31.11 -1.14
CA HIS A 194 28.37 -31.73 -2.29
C HIS A 194 28.48 -30.90 -3.58
N GLY A 195 28.87 -29.61 -3.45
CA GLY A 195 29.11 -28.75 -4.62
C GLY A 195 27.85 -28.12 -5.19
N VAL A 196 26.90 -27.78 -4.36
CA VAL A 196 25.75 -26.93 -4.77
C VAL A 196 26.25 -25.62 -5.36
N ASP A 197 25.70 -25.22 -6.52
CA ASP A 197 26.03 -23.98 -7.22
C ASP A 197 24.78 -23.24 -7.74
N THR A 198 23.60 -23.82 -7.56
CA THR A 198 22.32 -23.18 -7.84
C THR A 198 21.39 -23.37 -6.64
N VAL A 199 20.77 -22.27 -6.19
CA VAL A 199 19.80 -22.30 -5.09
C VAL A 199 18.48 -21.71 -5.59
N VAL A 200 17.45 -22.55 -5.63
CA VAL A 200 16.08 -22.12 -6.00
C VAL A 200 15.26 -21.94 -4.74
N LEU A 201 14.68 -20.76 -4.60
CA LEU A 201 13.87 -20.33 -3.46
C LEU A 201 12.41 -20.22 -3.93
N ASP A 202 11.61 -21.25 -3.64
CA ASP A 202 10.19 -21.23 -4.02
C ASP A 202 9.35 -20.51 -2.97
N GLU A 203 8.35 -19.74 -3.46
CA GLU A 203 7.54 -18.81 -2.67
C GLU A 203 8.42 -17.93 -1.77
N CYS A 204 9.45 -17.32 -2.38
CA CYS A 204 10.50 -16.58 -1.67
C CYS A 204 9.98 -15.36 -0.87
N HIS A 205 8.72 -14.94 -1.04
CA HIS A 205 8.08 -13.96 -0.17
C HIS A 205 7.95 -14.40 1.30
N HIS A 206 8.15 -15.69 1.59
CA HIS A 206 8.29 -16.22 2.96
C HIS A 206 9.66 -15.99 3.58
N LEU A 207 10.65 -15.53 2.82
CA LEU A 207 12.00 -15.20 3.31
C LEU A 207 11.99 -13.93 4.18
N LEU A 208 11.07 -13.90 5.11
CA LEU A 208 10.98 -12.86 6.10
C LEU A 208 11.79 -13.31 7.33
N ASP A 209 12.62 -12.41 7.85
CA ASP A 209 13.37 -12.59 9.10
C ASP A 209 14.39 -13.75 9.12
N HIS A 210 14.00 -14.90 9.64
CA HIS A 210 14.92 -15.99 9.99
C HIS A 210 15.43 -16.77 8.77
N TRP A 211 14.54 -17.14 7.86
CA TRP A 211 14.93 -17.94 6.70
C TRP A 211 15.86 -17.19 5.74
N ALA A 212 15.69 -15.89 5.63
CA ALA A 212 16.60 -15.04 4.85
C ALA A 212 18.06 -15.11 5.39
N LEU A 213 18.23 -15.19 6.72
CA LEU A 213 19.55 -15.32 7.34
C LEU A 213 20.21 -16.66 7.01
N VAL A 214 19.44 -17.76 7.08
CA VAL A 214 19.97 -19.09 6.80
C VAL A 214 20.39 -19.21 5.33
N VAL A 215 19.57 -18.67 4.42
CA VAL A 215 19.90 -18.65 2.99
C VAL A 215 21.12 -17.77 2.73
N ALA A 216 21.21 -16.61 3.37
CA ALA A 216 22.38 -15.73 3.26
C ALA A 216 23.66 -16.40 3.78
N ALA A 217 23.58 -17.15 4.90
CA ALA A 217 24.71 -17.94 5.41
C ALA A 217 25.15 -19.02 4.41
N LEU A 218 24.19 -19.76 3.84
CA LEU A 218 24.49 -20.76 2.80
C LEU A 218 25.19 -20.13 1.59
N VAL A 219 24.65 -19.05 1.06
CA VAL A 219 25.22 -18.35 -0.12
C VAL A 219 26.62 -17.82 0.20
N THR A 220 26.84 -17.26 1.40
CA THR A 220 28.15 -16.78 1.83
C THR A 220 29.16 -17.92 1.96
N ARG A 221 28.77 -19.08 2.52
CA ARG A 221 29.64 -20.26 2.61
C ARG A 221 29.99 -20.84 1.25
N LEU A 222 29.02 -20.90 0.33
CA LEU A 222 29.29 -21.29 -1.07
C LEU A 222 30.32 -20.38 -1.75
N ARG A 223 30.19 -19.06 -1.55
CA ARG A 223 31.16 -18.08 -2.07
C ARG A 223 32.53 -18.24 -1.45
N ALA A 224 32.61 -18.45 -0.13
CA ALA A 224 33.86 -18.70 0.55
C ALA A 224 34.57 -20.00 0.09
N ALA A 225 33.79 -21.00 -0.39
CA ALA A 225 34.30 -22.20 -1.03
C ALA A 225 34.69 -22.02 -2.52
N GLY A 226 34.76 -20.77 -3.00
CA GLY A 226 35.18 -20.45 -4.36
C GLY A 226 34.11 -20.68 -5.43
N ARG A 227 32.84 -20.77 -5.03
CA ARG A 227 31.72 -20.92 -5.96
C ARG A 227 31.02 -19.57 -6.24
N ALA A 228 30.35 -19.49 -7.39
CA ALA A 228 29.56 -18.32 -7.80
C ALA A 228 28.09 -18.75 -7.93
N PRO A 229 27.37 -18.94 -6.77
CA PRO A 229 26.04 -19.53 -6.83
C PRO A 229 25.03 -18.59 -7.50
N LEU A 230 24.21 -19.18 -8.39
CA LEU A 230 23.00 -18.56 -8.90
C LEU A 230 21.87 -18.75 -7.87
N VAL A 231 21.23 -17.67 -7.42
CA VAL A 231 20.09 -17.72 -6.49
C VAL A 231 18.82 -17.34 -7.25
N ILE A 232 17.92 -18.29 -7.46
CA ILE A 232 16.67 -18.08 -8.19
C ILE A 232 15.55 -17.92 -7.20
N GLY A 233 15.02 -16.72 -7.05
CA GLY A 233 13.81 -16.43 -6.26
C GLY A 233 12.56 -16.54 -7.12
N LEU A 234 11.65 -17.44 -6.78
CA LEU A 234 10.37 -17.62 -7.44
C LEU A 234 9.26 -17.25 -6.46
N THR A 235 8.36 -16.37 -6.87
CA THR A 235 7.21 -16.01 -6.04
C THR A 235 6.00 -15.65 -6.88
N ALA A 236 4.82 -15.75 -6.28
CA ALA A 236 3.61 -15.24 -6.88
C ALA A 236 3.36 -13.76 -6.56
N THR A 237 3.98 -13.25 -5.51
CA THR A 237 3.71 -11.90 -4.98
C THR A 237 4.93 -11.32 -4.29
N LEU A 238 5.06 -10.00 -4.35
CA LEU A 238 6.07 -9.27 -3.61
C LEU A 238 5.59 -8.95 -2.19
N PRO A 239 6.46 -8.91 -1.18
CA PRO A 239 6.16 -8.34 0.12
C PRO A 239 5.69 -6.90 -0.01
N SER A 240 4.88 -6.41 0.96
CA SER A 240 4.44 -5.02 0.95
C SER A 240 5.59 -4.10 1.34
N PRO A 241 5.83 -2.99 0.60
CA PRO A 241 6.78 -1.96 1.02
C PRO A 241 6.43 -1.31 2.36
N ASP A 242 5.16 -1.38 2.78
CA ASP A 242 4.70 -0.86 4.08
C ASP A 242 5.26 -1.66 5.26
N ASP A 243 5.69 -2.90 5.02
CA ASP A 243 6.45 -3.70 5.98
C ASP A 243 7.95 -3.54 5.74
N GLY A 244 8.44 -2.30 5.92
CA GLY A 244 9.76 -1.84 5.51
C GLY A 244 10.92 -2.75 5.92
N ASN A 245 10.84 -3.42 7.07
CA ASN A 245 11.91 -4.33 7.51
C ASN A 245 11.92 -5.66 6.74
N ALA A 246 10.73 -6.21 6.45
CA ALA A 246 10.60 -7.45 5.69
C ALA A 246 10.97 -7.22 4.22
N TYR A 247 10.53 -6.11 3.66
CA TYR A 247 10.83 -5.71 2.28
C TYR A 247 12.33 -5.49 2.06
N ASP A 248 13.01 -4.80 2.98
CA ASP A 248 14.45 -4.54 2.88
C ASP A 248 15.29 -5.83 2.97
N ASN A 249 14.92 -6.79 3.84
CA ASN A 249 15.62 -8.08 3.92
C ASN A 249 15.44 -8.90 2.64
N TYR A 250 14.24 -8.91 2.12
CA TYR A 250 13.88 -9.60 0.89
C TYR A 250 14.65 -9.04 -0.31
N THR A 251 14.64 -7.72 -0.50
CA THR A 251 15.34 -7.05 -1.60
C THR A 251 16.86 -7.09 -1.48
N SER A 252 17.40 -7.16 -0.26
CA SER A 252 18.87 -7.30 -0.06
C SER A 252 19.37 -8.67 -0.49
N LEU A 253 18.53 -9.72 -0.42
CA LEU A 253 18.90 -11.08 -0.84
C LEU A 253 18.69 -11.32 -2.33
N LEU A 254 17.58 -10.82 -2.89
CA LEU A 254 17.13 -11.14 -4.25
C LEU A 254 17.30 -9.99 -5.25
N GLY A 255 17.61 -8.79 -4.78
CA GLY A 255 17.65 -7.61 -5.66
C GLY A 255 16.27 -7.12 -6.10
N GLY A 256 16.24 -6.42 -7.22
CA GLY A 256 15.00 -6.03 -7.90
C GLY A 256 14.35 -7.21 -8.62
N VAL A 257 13.13 -7.01 -9.14
CA VAL A 257 12.45 -8.02 -9.97
C VAL A 257 13.08 -8.01 -11.37
N ASP A 258 13.63 -9.17 -11.80
CA ASP A 258 14.22 -9.32 -13.12
C ASP A 258 13.16 -9.68 -14.17
N TYR A 259 12.15 -10.45 -13.77
CA TYR A 259 11.06 -10.87 -14.64
C TYR A 259 9.71 -10.95 -13.90
N GLU A 260 8.71 -10.23 -14.37
CA GLU A 260 7.33 -10.27 -13.83
C GLU A 260 6.35 -10.72 -14.91
N VAL A 261 5.55 -11.75 -14.59
CA VAL A 261 4.48 -12.26 -15.48
C VAL A 261 3.16 -11.72 -14.99
N PRO A 262 2.47 -10.86 -15.71
CA PRO A 262 1.15 -10.38 -15.31
C PRO A 262 0.10 -11.49 -15.47
N ILE A 263 -0.81 -11.62 -14.49
CA ILE A 263 -1.93 -12.59 -14.53
C ILE A 263 -2.73 -12.50 -15.85
N PRO A 264 -3.03 -11.29 -16.38
CA PRO A 264 -3.77 -11.17 -17.63
C PRO A 264 -3.13 -11.89 -18.81
N ALA A 265 -1.81 -11.85 -18.95
CA ALA A 265 -1.11 -12.57 -20.01
C ALA A 265 -1.37 -14.08 -19.94
N VAL A 266 -1.23 -14.66 -18.73
CA VAL A 266 -1.42 -16.08 -18.49
C VAL A 266 -2.87 -16.53 -18.73
N VAL A 267 -3.85 -15.68 -18.40
CA VAL A 267 -5.27 -15.93 -18.69
C VAL A 267 -5.53 -15.86 -20.18
N ARG A 268 -5.02 -14.84 -20.87
CA ARG A 268 -5.22 -14.67 -22.31
C ARG A 268 -4.58 -15.80 -23.12
N GLU A 269 -3.45 -16.33 -22.69
CA GLU A 269 -2.85 -17.55 -23.26
C GLU A 269 -3.68 -18.83 -23.01
N GLY A 270 -4.75 -18.75 -22.22
CA GLY A 270 -5.54 -19.92 -21.84
C GLY A 270 -4.83 -20.86 -20.84
N ASN A 271 -3.84 -20.37 -20.11
CA ASN A 271 -3.09 -21.14 -19.11
C ASN A 271 -3.66 -20.97 -17.68
N LEU A 272 -4.57 -20.00 -17.47
CA LEU A 272 -5.42 -19.84 -16.30
C LEU A 272 -6.89 -19.62 -16.75
N ALA A 273 -7.83 -20.01 -15.91
CA ALA A 273 -9.25 -19.78 -16.17
C ALA A 273 -9.55 -18.27 -16.13
N PRO A 274 -10.34 -17.76 -17.08
CA PRO A 274 -10.87 -16.41 -17.00
C PRO A 274 -11.75 -16.25 -15.75
N TYR A 275 -11.81 -15.03 -15.22
CA TYR A 275 -12.47 -14.80 -13.94
C TYR A 275 -13.12 -13.44 -13.85
N ARG A 276 -14.06 -13.31 -12.90
CA ARG A 276 -14.71 -12.07 -12.53
C ARG A 276 -14.76 -11.92 -11.03
N GLU A 277 -14.31 -10.78 -10.55
CA GLU A 277 -14.42 -10.41 -9.13
C GLU A 277 -15.79 -9.74 -8.89
N HIS A 278 -16.47 -10.14 -7.83
CA HIS A 278 -17.76 -9.61 -7.40
C HIS A 278 -17.68 -9.17 -5.93
N VAL A 279 -18.45 -8.16 -5.59
CA VAL A 279 -18.63 -7.73 -4.19
C VAL A 279 -20.10 -7.81 -3.83
N ARG A 280 -20.38 -8.41 -2.69
CA ARG A 280 -21.69 -8.38 -2.03
C ARG A 280 -21.60 -7.42 -0.84
N PHE A 281 -22.43 -6.38 -0.85
CA PHE A 281 -22.49 -5.43 0.27
C PHE A 281 -23.63 -5.83 1.20
N VAL A 282 -23.35 -5.87 2.50
CA VAL A 282 -24.32 -6.24 3.54
C VAL A 282 -24.29 -5.23 4.67
N GLU A 283 -25.41 -5.04 5.35
CA GLU A 283 -25.47 -4.33 6.62
C GLU A 283 -25.32 -5.31 7.78
N PRO A 284 -24.63 -4.96 8.87
CA PRO A 284 -24.60 -5.76 10.09
C PRO A 284 -26.02 -6.05 10.60
N SER A 285 -26.18 -7.13 11.36
CA SER A 285 -27.48 -7.46 11.96
C SER A 285 -27.95 -6.39 12.97
N THR A 286 -29.25 -6.38 13.29
CA THR A 286 -29.84 -5.41 14.23
C THR A 286 -29.11 -5.42 15.58
N ASP A 287 -28.74 -6.60 16.09
CA ASP A 287 -28.05 -6.73 17.38
C ASP A 287 -26.62 -6.21 17.31
N GLU A 288 -25.92 -6.48 16.19
CA GLU A 288 -24.58 -5.93 15.92
C GLU A 288 -24.62 -4.40 15.80
N LEU A 289 -25.66 -3.84 15.15
CA LEU A 289 -25.85 -2.40 15.03
C LEU A 289 -26.19 -1.76 16.37
N ALA A 290 -26.98 -2.41 17.23
CA ALA A 290 -27.31 -1.91 18.56
C ALA A 290 -26.05 -1.81 19.45
N PHE A 291 -25.20 -2.83 19.42
CA PHE A 291 -23.91 -2.80 20.12
C PHE A 291 -23.01 -1.66 19.62
N LEU A 292 -22.89 -1.52 18.30
CA LEU A 292 -22.09 -0.46 17.67
C LEU A 292 -22.58 0.95 18.00
N SER A 293 -23.90 1.15 18.00
CA SER A 293 -24.51 2.43 18.32
C SER A 293 -24.28 2.82 19.79
N GLY A 294 -24.34 1.85 20.70
CA GLY A 294 -24.04 2.06 22.11
C GLY A 294 -22.60 2.50 22.34
N ALA A 295 -21.64 1.78 21.77
CA ALA A 295 -20.21 2.10 21.85
C ALA A 295 -19.89 3.48 21.25
N ALA A 296 -20.45 3.78 20.09
CA ALA A 296 -20.23 5.05 19.39
C ALA A 296 -20.86 6.24 20.11
N THR A 297 -22.06 6.08 20.68
CA THR A 297 -22.72 7.11 21.48
C THR A 297 -21.89 7.44 22.72
N GLY A 298 -21.41 6.40 23.43
CA GLY A 298 -20.52 6.55 24.58
C GLY A 298 -19.23 7.29 24.23
N LEU A 299 -18.58 6.91 23.14
CA LEU A 299 -17.38 7.60 22.64
C LEU A 299 -17.69 9.06 22.27
N GLY A 300 -18.77 9.33 21.56
CA GLY A 300 -19.18 10.68 21.16
C GLY A 300 -19.44 11.60 22.35
N VAL A 301 -20.08 11.10 23.40
CA VAL A 301 -20.29 11.82 24.67
C VAL A 301 -18.95 12.11 25.35
N LEU A 302 -18.06 11.12 25.41
CA LEU A 302 -16.74 11.26 26.02
C LEU A 302 -15.86 12.27 25.29
N ILE A 303 -15.83 12.25 23.96
CA ILE A 303 -15.08 13.22 23.13
C ILE A 303 -15.61 14.64 23.36
N ARG A 304 -16.93 14.83 23.25
CA ARG A 304 -17.54 16.14 23.49
C ARG A 304 -17.26 16.65 24.92
N SER A 305 -17.49 15.82 25.92
CA SER A 305 -17.24 16.22 27.31
C SER A 305 -15.77 16.53 27.62
N THR A 306 -14.85 15.91 26.84
CA THR A 306 -13.41 16.10 27.01
C THR A 306 -12.92 17.36 26.31
N PHE A 307 -13.32 17.59 25.04
CA PHE A 307 -12.68 18.60 24.19
C PHE A 307 -13.49 19.90 24.01
N THR A 308 -14.77 19.96 24.44
CA THR A 308 -15.58 21.18 24.29
C THR A 308 -15.26 22.25 25.32
N ARG A 309 -14.74 21.92 26.50
CA ARG A 309 -14.49 22.89 27.59
C ARG A 309 -13.27 22.51 28.41
N GLY A 310 -12.62 23.50 29.03
CA GLY A 310 -11.56 23.32 30.02
C GLY A 310 -10.29 22.68 29.45
N ASP A 311 -9.64 21.84 30.25
CA ASP A 311 -8.31 21.26 29.98
C ASP A 311 -8.18 20.59 28.61
N GLY A 312 -9.24 20.02 28.06
CA GLY A 312 -9.21 19.35 26.76
C GLY A 312 -9.13 20.35 25.60
N ALA A 313 -9.88 21.45 25.65
CA ALA A 313 -9.76 22.51 24.66
C ALA A 313 -8.37 23.15 24.67
N ASP A 314 -7.86 23.45 25.88
CA ASP A 314 -6.51 23.99 26.06
C ASP A 314 -5.41 23.00 25.60
N HIS A 315 -5.65 21.70 25.72
CA HIS A 315 -4.73 20.66 25.24
C HIS A 315 -4.62 20.70 23.72
N LEU A 316 -5.74 20.82 22.99
CA LEU A 316 -5.72 20.93 21.53
C LEU A 316 -4.95 22.18 21.07
N VAL A 317 -5.17 23.32 21.74
CA VAL A 317 -4.47 24.56 21.43
C VAL A 317 -2.95 24.41 21.66
N ARG A 318 -2.53 23.81 22.79
CA ARG A 318 -1.13 23.57 23.09
C ARG A 318 -0.45 22.61 22.11
N MET A 319 -1.15 21.58 21.65
CA MET A 319 -0.63 20.69 20.60
C MET A 319 -0.35 21.43 19.30
N LEU A 320 -1.15 22.45 18.98
CA LEU A 320 -1.02 23.24 17.75
C LEU A 320 -0.07 24.44 17.92
N GLN A 321 0.14 24.87 19.16
CA GLN A 321 1.00 26.00 19.52
C GLN A 321 1.90 25.61 20.70
N PRO A 322 2.92 24.74 20.51
CA PRO A 322 3.85 24.42 21.58
C PRO A 322 4.57 25.67 22.08
N ALA A 323 4.80 25.75 23.40
CA ALA A 323 5.53 26.85 24.01
C ALA A 323 6.98 26.91 23.47
N PRO A 324 7.55 28.11 23.33
CA PRO A 324 8.90 28.26 22.75
C PRO A 324 10.01 27.52 23.50
N ASP A 325 9.86 27.35 24.82
CA ASP A 325 10.91 26.77 25.68
C ASP A 325 10.97 25.22 25.69
N ALA A 326 9.92 24.54 25.20
CA ALA A 326 9.91 23.07 25.11
C ALA A 326 10.65 22.51 23.87
N ALA A 327 11.01 23.36 22.91
CA ALA A 327 11.66 22.96 21.68
C ALA A 327 13.20 22.94 21.77
N ALA A 328 13.79 23.57 22.81
CA ALA A 328 15.25 23.64 22.97
C ALA A 328 15.85 22.36 23.59
N ASP A 329 15.06 21.60 24.38
CA ASP A 329 15.58 20.43 25.12
C ASP A 329 15.50 19.10 24.34
N HIS A 330 14.81 19.08 23.19
CA HIS A 330 14.74 17.89 22.33
C HIS A 330 15.64 17.97 21.08
N GLY A 331 16.28 19.11 20.81
CA GLY A 331 17.18 19.32 19.67
C GLY A 331 18.58 18.73 19.86
N ASP A 332 19.05 18.64 21.11
CA ASP A 332 20.44 18.18 21.41
C ASP A 332 20.54 16.66 21.58
N ALA A 333 19.44 15.95 21.76
CA ALA A 333 19.46 14.49 21.90
C ALA A 333 19.45 13.71 20.57
N ALA A 334 19.17 14.38 19.44
CA ALA A 334 19.16 13.76 18.11
C ALA A 334 20.43 14.02 17.27
N ALA A 335 21.31 14.95 17.71
CA ALA A 335 22.52 15.31 16.99
C ALA A 335 23.82 14.63 17.49
N ALA A 336 23.75 13.83 18.56
CA ALA A 336 24.90 13.14 19.13
C ALA A 336 25.00 11.67 18.67
N GLY A 337 25.10 11.46 17.39
CA GLY A 337 25.23 10.08 16.90
C GLY A 337 25.60 9.96 15.43
N THR A 338 26.70 10.59 15.00
CA THR A 338 27.61 10.07 13.94
C THR A 338 28.71 11.11 13.66
N GLY A 339 29.80 10.97 14.31
CA GLY A 339 31.05 11.69 14.02
C GLY A 339 32.24 10.81 14.27
N ALA A 340 32.60 9.96 13.31
CA ALA A 340 33.93 9.35 13.29
C ALA A 340 34.89 10.27 12.56
N ALA A 341 35.90 10.69 13.30
CA ALA A 341 36.99 11.54 12.86
C ALA A 341 37.88 10.85 11.83
N VAL A 342 38.15 11.54 10.74
CA VAL A 342 39.36 11.31 9.93
C VAL A 342 40.16 12.63 9.93
N SER A 343 41.33 12.58 10.57
CA SER A 343 42.32 13.60 10.55
C SER A 343 43.01 13.70 9.18
N GLY A 344 43.11 14.90 8.65
CA GLY A 344 43.92 15.18 7.45
C GLY A 344 44.19 16.68 7.29
N THR A 345 45.40 17.02 7.45
CA THR A 345 46.13 18.29 7.49
C THR A 345 45.77 19.35 6.46
N ALA A 346 45.79 20.54 6.97
CA ALA A 346 45.92 21.91 6.47
C ALA A 346 46.41 22.21 5.03
N ALA A 347 45.67 23.11 4.37
CA ALA A 347 46.31 24.22 3.64
C ALA A 347 45.30 25.38 3.50
N GLY A 348 45.69 26.56 3.89
CA GLY A 348 44.88 27.75 3.96
C GLY A 348 44.54 28.37 2.61
N SER A 349 43.41 29.00 2.53
CA SER A 349 43.09 30.04 1.56
C SER A 349 42.02 30.95 2.17
N SER A 350 42.43 32.21 2.42
CA SER A 350 41.62 33.30 2.89
C SER A 350 40.53 33.65 1.87
N ALA A 351 39.25 33.39 2.22
CA ALA A 351 38.12 33.99 1.48
C ALA A 351 37.47 35.09 2.34
N ARG A 352 37.55 36.27 1.79
CA ARG A 352 37.02 37.58 2.22
C ARG A 352 35.52 37.49 2.48
N ALA A 353 35.10 37.76 3.72
CA ALA A 353 33.73 37.89 4.13
C ALA A 353 33.06 39.08 3.38
N LEU A 354 32.04 38.79 2.63
CA LEU A 354 31.11 39.80 2.09
C LEU A 354 30.11 40.16 3.19
N ALA A 355 29.97 41.44 3.46
CA ALA A 355 29.04 42.01 4.42
C ALA A 355 27.58 41.68 4.05
N PRO A 356 26.70 41.45 5.03
CA PRO A 356 25.29 41.25 4.77
C PRO A 356 24.60 42.48 4.16
N PRO A 357 23.60 42.32 3.28
CA PRO A 357 22.85 43.44 2.73
C PRO A 357 22.02 44.12 3.81
N PRO A 358 21.69 45.41 3.67
CA PRO A 358 20.95 46.16 4.66
C PRO A 358 19.54 45.64 4.86
N ALA A 359 19.08 45.66 6.10
CA ALA A 359 17.78 45.20 6.53
C ALA A 359 16.64 45.98 5.81
N PRO A 360 15.56 45.31 5.38
CA PRO A 360 14.40 45.97 4.81
C PRO A 360 13.65 46.80 5.88
N PRO A 361 12.91 47.86 5.48
CA PRO A 361 12.27 48.79 6.41
C PRO A 361 11.17 48.12 7.23
N ALA A 362 11.03 48.54 8.48
CA ALA A 362 10.13 48.02 9.50
C ALA A 362 8.68 47.87 9.00
N ARG A 363 8.13 46.67 9.11
CA ARG A 363 6.73 46.31 8.85
C ARG A 363 5.83 46.73 10.01
N ARG A 364 4.62 47.15 9.70
CA ARG A 364 3.60 47.57 10.66
C ARG A 364 3.18 46.44 11.62
N ALA A 365 2.99 46.76 12.88
CA ALA A 365 2.75 45.90 14.06
C ALA A 365 1.49 44.96 14.02
N THR A 366 0.66 45.00 12.96
CA THR A 366 -0.54 44.16 12.84
C THR A 366 -0.31 42.82 12.10
N ASP A 367 0.88 42.64 11.49
CA ASP A 367 1.21 41.42 10.72
C ASP A 367 2.10 40.44 11.53
N GLU A 368 2.71 40.93 12.61
CA GLU A 368 3.67 40.12 13.41
C GLU A 368 2.99 39.01 14.22
N SER A 369 1.76 39.24 14.76
CA SER A 369 1.05 38.24 15.54
C SER A 369 0.55 37.07 14.68
N GLY A 370 0.14 37.29 13.46
CA GLY A 370 -0.31 36.24 12.53
C GLY A 370 0.83 35.35 12.02
N THR A 371 1.99 35.98 11.80
CA THR A 371 3.21 35.27 11.36
C THR A 371 3.75 34.33 12.45
N ASP A 372 3.72 34.75 13.72
CA ASP A 372 4.14 33.92 14.84
C ASP A 372 3.24 32.70 15.05
N VAL A 373 1.92 32.86 14.88
CA VAL A 373 0.95 31.75 14.89
C VAL A 373 1.26 30.74 13.78
N ASP A 374 1.54 31.22 12.57
CA ASP A 374 1.86 30.36 11.41
C ASP A 374 3.16 29.58 11.61
N ILE A 375 4.17 30.20 12.24
CA ILE A 375 5.45 29.55 12.57
C ILE A 375 5.23 28.42 13.59
N ARG A 376 4.55 28.71 14.69
CA ARG A 376 4.28 27.72 15.75
C ARG A 376 3.45 26.55 15.22
N LEU A 377 2.43 26.85 14.42
CA LEU A 377 1.62 25.82 13.77
C LEU A 377 2.46 24.94 12.84
N SER A 378 3.34 25.52 12.03
CA SER A 378 4.22 24.76 11.14
C SER A 378 5.20 23.87 11.89
N ARG A 379 5.70 24.29 13.05
CA ARG A 379 6.52 23.45 13.93
C ARG A 379 5.74 22.28 14.49
N ALA A 380 4.53 22.48 15.02
CA ALA A 380 3.68 21.41 15.52
C ALA A 380 3.40 20.35 14.45
N PHE A 381 3.17 20.76 13.20
CA PHE A 381 3.00 19.84 12.06
C PHE A 381 4.32 19.16 11.63
N ALA A 382 5.47 19.78 11.87
CA ALA A 382 6.77 19.18 11.56
C ALA A 382 7.15 18.11 12.60
N ASP A 383 6.82 18.37 13.88
CA ASP A 383 7.13 17.47 14.99
C ASP A 383 6.29 16.17 14.93
N ASP A 384 4.97 16.30 14.79
CA ASP A 384 4.06 15.16 14.65
C ASP A 384 2.87 15.54 13.75
N PHE A 385 3.05 15.29 12.45
CA PHE A 385 2.04 15.67 11.45
C PHE A 385 0.67 15.06 11.74
N ALA A 386 0.62 13.78 12.11
CA ALA A 386 -0.64 13.07 12.32
C ALA A 386 -1.38 13.58 13.57
N ALA A 387 -0.65 13.85 14.66
CA ALA A 387 -1.23 14.39 15.88
C ALA A 387 -1.69 15.84 15.70
N ALA A 388 -0.92 16.66 14.99
CA ALA A 388 -1.28 18.05 14.69
C ALA A 388 -2.49 18.12 13.75
N GLU A 389 -2.57 17.26 12.73
CA GLU A 389 -3.72 17.17 11.83
C GLU A 389 -4.99 16.76 12.58
N ALA A 390 -4.89 15.75 13.45
CA ALA A 390 -5.99 15.31 14.29
C ALA A 390 -6.47 16.41 15.25
N ALA A 391 -5.54 17.10 15.92
CA ALA A 391 -5.85 18.21 16.82
C ALA A 391 -6.50 19.38 16.07
N ALA A 392 -6.03 19.71 14.87
CA ALA A 392 -6.60 20.74 14.01
C ALA A 392 -8.02 20.38 13.57
N ALA A 393 -8.26 19.14 13.14
CA ALA A 393 -9.58 18.63 12.75
C ALA A 393 -10.56 18.65 13.94
N MET A 394 -10.10 18.23 15.11
CA MET A 394 -10.89 18.27 16.34
C MET A 394 -11.23 19.74 16.71
N LEU A 395 -10.23 20.63 16.74
CA LEU A 395 -10.43 22.03 17.08
C LEU A 395 -11.42 22.72 16.11
N ALA A 396 -11.27 22.50 14.81
CA ALA A 396 -12.17 23.04 13.80
C ALA A 396 -13.62 22.53 13.96
N THR A 397 -13.80 21.32 14.49
CA THR A 397 -15.12 20.71 14.70
C THR A 397 -15.79 21.19 15.99
N VAL A 398 -15.05 21.22 17.12
CA VAL A 398 -15.62 21.54 18.43
C VAL A 398 -15.58 23.02 18.76
N HIS A 399 -14.69 23.79 18.16
CA HIS A 399 -14.50 25.24 18.35
C HIS A 399 -14.32 25.96 17.01
N PRO A 400 -15.34 25.97 16.11
CA PRO A 400 -15.22 26.54 14.77
C PRO A 400 -14.88 28.04 14.77
N ASP A 401 -15.25 28.76 15.81
CA ASP A 401 -15.01 30.21 15.96
C ASP A 401 -13.63 30.55 16.58
N HIS A 402 -12.84 29.54 16.94
CA HIS A 402 -11.53 29.77 17.56
C HIS A 402 -10.58 30.44 16.56
N PRO A 403 -9.82 31.51 16.97
CA PRO A 403 -8.95 32.25 16.03
C PRO A 403 -7.96 31.38 15.23
N LEU A 404 -7.43 30.33 15.85
CA LEU A 404 -6.54 29.38 15.18
C LEU A 404 -7.16 28.69 13.97
N VAL A 405 -8.48 28.52 13.92
CA VAL A 405 -9.15 27.82 12.81
C VAL A 405 -8.91 28.54 11.48
N ALA A 406 -8.78 29.88 11.48
CA ALA A 406 -8.43 30.64 10.29
C ALA A 406 -7.02 30.32 9.75
N HIS A 407 -6.13 29.82 10.61
CA HIS A 407 -4.75 29.48 10.26
C HIS A 407 -4.53 27.99 9.92
N LEU A 408 -5.53 27.11 10.20
CA LEU A 408 -5.42 25.68 9.96
C LEU A 408 -5.36 25.33 8.46
N PRO A 409 -4.65 24.23 8.11
CA PRO A 409 -4.67 23.70 6.75
C PRO A 409 -6.09 23.41 6.27
N LEU A 410 -6.35 23.63 4.98
CA LEU A 410 -7.67 23.35 4.40
C LEU A 410 -8.07 21.88 4.58
N ALA A 411 -7.11 20.96 4.40
CA ALA A 411 -7.33 19.54 4.55
C ALA A 411 -7.71 19.10 5.99
N ALA A 412 -7.34 19.88 7.00
CA ALA A 412 -7.68 19.64 8.40
C ALA A 412 -9.02 20.26 8.84
N ARG A 413 -9.67 21.09 8.00
CA ARG A 413 -11.00 21.68 8.30
C ARG A 413 -12.13 20.70 7.98
N ARG A 414 -12.10 19.56 8.61
CA ARG A 414 -13.06 18.46 8.48
C ARG A 414 -13.32 17.85 9.86
N PRO A 415 -14.40 17.09 10.03
CA PRO A 415 -14.53 16.26 11.24
C PRO A 415 -13.35 15.29 11.36
N PRO A 416 -12.83 15.09 12.60
CA PRO A 416 -11.79 14.09 12.83
C PRO A 416 -12.33 12.69 12.55
N THR A 417 -11.50 11.82 12.01
CA THR A 417 -11.81 10.40 11.93
C THR A 417 -11.90 9.79 13.33
N THR A 418 -12.58 8.67 13.46
CA THR A 418 -12.68 7.95 14.75
C THR A 418 -11.28 7.61 15.29
N GLU A 419 -10.36 7.21 14.45
CA GLU A 419 -8.98 6.89 14.87
C GLU A 419 -8.23 8.13 15.38
N GLU A 420 -8.36 9.26 14.69
CA GLU A 420 -7.79 10.55 15.15
C GLU A 420 -8.35 10.97 16.51
N ALA A 421 -9.66 10.85 16.68
CA ALA A 421 -10.32 11.19 17.95
C ALA A 421 -9.87 10.27 19.10
N LEU A 422 -9.73 8.96 18.84
CA LEU A 422 -9.25 7.99 19.82
C LEU A 422 -7.78 8.23 20.21
N ARG A 423 -6.92 8.56 19.23
CA ARG A 423 -5.52 8.90 19.49
C ARG A 423 -5.38 10.18 20.29
N LEU A 424 -6.18 11.21 19.98
CA LEU A 424 -6.22 12.45 20.77
C LEU A 424 -6.69 12.22 22.19
N LEU A 425 -7.75 11.42 22.37
CA LEU A 425 -8.27 11.07 23.68
C LEU A 425 -7.22 10.30 24.51
N GLY A 426 -6.50 9.36 23.88
CA GLY A 426 -5.41 8.62 24.52
C GLY A 426 -4.26 9.53 24.91
N ARG A 427 -3.85 10.46 24.04
CA ARG A 427 -2.78 11.42 24.32
C ARG A 427 -3.20 12.40 25.43
N PHE A 428 -4.41 12.92 25.36
CA PHE A 428 -4.97 13.74 26.45
C PHE A 428 -4.96 13.00 27.78
N ALA A 429 -5.33 11.73 27.80
CA ALA A 429 -5.33 10.93 29.02
C ALA A 429 -3.91 10.76 29.59
N LEU A 430 -2.89 10.54 28.74
CA LEU A 430 -1.50 10.41 29.16
C LEU A 430 -0.92 11.74 29.67
N ASP A 431 -1.18 12.83 28.93
CA ASP A 431 -0.55 14.11 29.19
C ASP A 431 -1.21 14.88 30.36
N ARG A 432 -2.54 14.67 30.59
CA ARG A 432 -3.35 15.50 31.51
C ARG A 432 -4.05 14.72 32.62
N ILE A 433 -4.46 13.49 32.37
CA ILE A 433 -5.22 12.71 33.35
C ILE A 433 -4.29 11.83 34.19
N LEU A 434 -3.31 11.17 33.54
CA LEU A 434 -2.37 10.27 34.25
C LEU A 434 -1.57 10.98 35.33
N PRO A 435 -1.10 12.26 35.18
CA PRO A 435 -0.39 12.96 36.23
C PRO A 435 -1.26 13.38 37.43
N ASP A 436 -2.59 13.35 37.29
CA ASP A 436 -3.54 13.75 38.37
C ASP A 436 -4.12 12.51 39.07
N PRO A 437 -3.68 12.21 40.31
CA PRO A 437 -4.19 11.07 41.06
C PRO A 437 -5.68 11.14 41.35
N SER A 438 -6.26 12.35 41.41
CA SER A 438 -7.69 12.56 41.66
C SER A 438 -8.59 12.20 40.48
N ALA A 439 -8.02 12.14 39.30
CA ALA A 439 -8.74 11.89 38.02
C ALA A 439 -8.82 10.38 37.62
N ARG A 440 -8.59 9.47 38.59
CA ARG A 440 -8.53 8.01 38.34
C ARG A 440 -9.82 7.45 37.69
N GLU A 441 -10.95 7.88 38.09
CA GLU A 441 -12.24 7.45 37.52
C GLU A 441 -12.38 7.89 36.05
N ARG A 442 -11.90 9.09 35.71
CA ARG A 442 -11.87 9.62 34.37
C ARG A 442 -10.88 8.84 33.50
N TRP A 443 -9.73 8.45 34.06
CA TRP A 443 -8.76 7.56 33.40
C TRP A 443 -9.37 6.22 33.03
N GLU A 444 -10.05 5.55 33.98
CA GLU A 444 -10.65 4.23 33.72
C GLU A 444 -11.79 4.31 32.69
N ARG A 445 -12.58 5.37 32.69
CA ARG A 445 -13.61 5.59 31.65
C ARG A 445 -12.99 5.77 30.28
N ILE A 446 -11.93 6.57 30.14
CA ILE A 446 -11.22 6.76 28.87
C ILE A 446 -10.58 5.44 28.43
N ARG A 447 -9.96 4.72 29.35
CA ARG A 447 -9.32 3.42 29.07
C ARG A 447 -10.32 2.39 28.55
N ALA A 448 -11.48 2.29 29.18
CA ALA A 448 -12.57 1.39 28.74
C ALA A 448 -13.07 1.77 27.33
N ALA A 449 -13.38 3.06 27.13
CA ALA A 449 -13.84 3.54 25.81
C ALA A 449 -12.80 3.31 24.71
N LEU A 450 -11.52 3.48 24.99
CA LEU A 450 -10.44 3.19 24.04
C LEU A 450 -10.33 1.69 23.73
N ALA A 451 -10.55 0.82 24.73
CA ALA A 451 -10.52 -0.63 24.56
C ALA A 451 -11.64 -1.13 23.63
N ASP A 452 -12.81 -0.52 23.68
CA ASP A 452 -13.96 -0.84 22.81
C ASP A 452 -13.65 -0.60 21.31
N PHE A 453 -12.67 0.26 21.02
CA PHE A 453 -12.20 0.58 19.66
C PHE A 453 -10.80 0.03 19.35
N GLY A 454 -10.31 -0.94 20.11
CA GLY A 454 -9.06 -1.62 19.83
C GLY A 454 -7.79 -0.84 20.21
N PHE A 455 -7.89 0.02 21.22
CA PHE A 455 -6.73 0.68 21.79
C PHE A 455 -6.53 0.28 23.26
N SER A 456 -5.31 -0.09 23.60
CA SER A 456 -4.90 -0.35 24.99
C SER A 456 -4.16 0.86 25.52
N LEU A 457 -4.76 1.55 26.48
CA LEU A 457 -4.15 2.66 27.20
C LEU A 457 -3.49 2.13 28.48
N THR A 458 -2.20 2.40 28.62
CA THR A 458 -1.39 2.08 29.80
C THR A 458 -0.62 3.33 30.24
N ASP A 459 -0.02 3.29 31.43
CA ASP A 459 0.89 4.31 31.94
C ASP A 459 2.12 4.57 31.03
N ARG A 460 2.42 3.64 30.11
CA ARG A 460 3.56 3.70 29.18
C ARG A 460 3.18 4.15 27.78
N GLY A 461 1.90 4.40 27.53
CA GLY A 461 1.43 4.88 26.23
C GLY A 461 0.19 4.18 25.70
N LEU A 462 -0.22 4.63 24.52
CA LEU A 462 -1.34 4.12 23.77
C LEU A 462 -0.84 3.09 22.72
N ARG A 463 -1.43 1.89 22.74
CA ARG A 463 -1.10 0.84 21.77
C ARG A 463 -2.34 0.41 21.02
N ARG A 464 -2.23 0.23 19.72
CA ARG A 464 -3.28 -0.40 18.93
C ARG A 464 -3.31 -1.90 19.24
N THR A 465 -4.47 -2.42 19.56
CA THR A 465 -4.78 -3.85 19.74
C THR A 465 -5.71 -4.27 18.60
N ARG A 466 -6.24 -5.51 18.65
CA ARG A 466 -7.33 -5.88 17.73
C ARG A 466 -8.55 -4.99 18.02
N ASP A 467 -9.04 -4.36 16.96
CA ASP A 467 -10.26 -3.56 17.01
C ASP A 467 -11.49 -4.49 17.12
N PRO A 468 -12.27 -4.45 18.20
CA PRO A 468 -13.46 -5.28 18.36
C PRO A 468 -14.50 -4.99 17.28
N ILE A 469 -14.64 -3.74 16.86
CA ILE A 469 -15.57 -3.32 15.79
C ILE A 469 -15.13 -3.89 14.45
N ASP A 470 -13.83 -3.76 14.14
CA ASP A 470 -13.26 -4.36 12.91
C ASP A 470 -13.44 -5.88 12.92
N THR A 471 -13.20 -6.53 14.05
CA THR A 471 -13.40 -7.97 14.22
C THR A 471 -14.86 -8.37 14.04
N MET A 472 -15.79 -7.58 14.60
CA MET A 472 -17.21 -7.85 14.48
C MET A 472 -17.70 -7.68 13.04
N LEU A 473 -17.33 -6.58 12.36
CA LEU A 473 -17.70 -6.36 10.96
C LEU A 473 -17.07 -7.42 10.05
N ALA A 474 -15.84 -7.84 10.35
CA ALA A 474 -15.18 -8.91 9.60
C ALA A 474 -15.95 -10.23 9.69
N SER A 475 -16.56 -10.51 10.85
CA SER A 475 -17.26 -11.75 11.16
C SER A 475 -18.77 -11.57 11.38
N SER A 476 -19.39 -10.58 10.73
CA SER A 476 -20.83 -10.31 10.84
C SER A 476 -21.69 -11.50 10.37
N LEU A 477 -22.77 -11.78 11.09
CA LEU A 477 -23.75 -12.81 10.74
C LEU A 477 -24.39 -12.57 9.36
N SER A 478 -24.54 -11.31 8.99
CA SER A 478 -25.08 -10.93 7.66
C SER A 478 -24.18 -11.40 6.51
N LYS A 479 -22.87 -11.57 6.75
CA LYS A 479 -21.97 -12.16 5.75
C LYS A 479 -22.26 -13.64 5.54
N ASP A 480 -22.53 -14.38 6.61
CA ASP A 480 -22.87 -15.81 6.49
C ASP A 480 -24.18 -16.01 5.72
N ARG A 481 -25.19 -15.15 5.96
CA ARG A 481 -26.44 -15.16 5.19
C ARG A 481 -26.21 -14.81 3.72
N ALA A 482 -25.33 -13.85 3.43
CA ALA A 482 -24.98 -13.51 2.06
C ALA A 482 -24.32 -14.68 1.30
N VAL A 483 -23.64 -15.61 2.01
CA VAL A 483 -23.11 -16.83 1.38
C VAL A 483 -24.25 -17.66 0.80
N CYS A 484 -25.38 -17.81 1.51
CA CYS A 484 -26.55 -18.55 1.00
C CYS A 484 -27.10 -17.89 -0.26
N ASP A 485 -27.25 -16.55 -0.25
CA ASP A 485 -27.72 -15.81 -1.44
C ASP A 485 -26.77 -15.97 -2.64
N ILE A 486 -25.47 -15.91 -2.41
CA ILE A 486 -24.46 -16.09 -3.47
C ILE A 486 -24.50 -17.52 -4.01
N LEU A 487 -24.54 -18.52 -3.13
CA LEU A 487 -24.60 -19.94 -3.54
C LEU A 487 -25.84 -20.23 -4.36
N ARG A 488 -27.01 -19.71 -3.95
CA ARG A 488 -28.25 -19.81 -4.71
C ARG A 488 -28.10 -19.17 -6.08
N LEU A 489 -27.63 -17.91 -6.14
CA LEU A 489 -27.44 -17.19 -7.40
C LEU A 489 -26.51 -17.94 -8.37
N GLU A 490 -25.41 -18.48 -7.86
CA GLU A 490 -24.47 -19.24 -8.68
C GLU A 490 -25.05 -20.59 -9.10
N ARG A 491 -25.81 -21.26 -8.21
CA ARG A 491 -26.52 -22.52 -8.52
C ARG A 491 -27.56 -22.32 -9.61
N ASP A 492 -28.33 -21.24 -9.54
CA ASP A 492 -29.34 -20.92 -10.55
C ASP A 492 -28.72 -20.69 -11.93
N ARG A 493 -27.49 -20.21 -12.00
CA ARG A 493 -26.79 -19.88 -13.24
C ARG A 493 -26.07 -21.06 -13.90
N ILE A 494 -25.36 -21.87 -13.11
CA ILE A 494 -24.54 -22.96 -13.65
C ILE A 494 -24.99 -24.36 -13.27
N GLY A 495 -26.12 -24.45 -12.56
CA GLY A 495 -26.76 -25.71 -12.24
C GLY A 495 -25.82 -26.68 -11.49
N PRO A 496 -25.86 -27.97 -11.87
CA PRO A 496 -25.06 -28.99 -11.18
C PRO A 496 -23.56 -28.88 -11.37
N ARG A 497 -23.08 -27.90 -12.14
CA ARG A 497 -21.64 -27.61 -12.29
C ARG A 497 -21.06 -26.73 -11.18
N LEU A 498 -21.86 -26.27 -10.22
CA LEU A 498 -21.38 -25.49 -9.10
C LEU A 498 -20.34 -26.26 -8.27
N ARG A 499 -19.16 -25.68 -8.09
CA ARG A 499 -18.07 -26.16 -7.23
C ARG A 499 -17.55 -24.98 -6.45
N ALA A 500 -18.12 -24.76 -5.26
CA ALA A 500 -17.85 -23.59 -4.46
C ALA A 500 -16.88 -23.90 -3.31
N LEU A 501 -15.99 -22.94 -3.06
CA LEU A 501 -15.13 -22.90 -1.87
C LEU A 501 -15.46 -21.63 -1.07
N VAL A 502 -15.89 -21.80 0.17
CA VAL A 502 -16.15 -20.72 1.13
C VAL A 502 -15.04 -20.71 2.18
N VAL A 503 -14.35 -19.58 2.34
CA VAL A 503 -13.17 -19.49 3.19
C VAL A 503 -13.33 -18.39 4.24
N SER A 504 -13.09 -18.76 5.51
CA SER A 504 -12.98 -17.85 6.65
C SER A 504 -11.60 -17.96 7.33
N ASP A 505 -11.27 -17.01 8.24
CA ASP A 505 -9.96 -17.01 8.91
C ASP A 505 -9.85 -18.09 9.98
N PHE A 506 -10.95 -18.41 10.66
CA PHE A 506 -10.96 -19.27 11.84
C PHE A 506 -12.02 -20.37 11.69
N SER A 507 -11.77 -21.50 12.34
CA SER A 507 -12.82 -22.52 12.50
C SER A 507 -13.94 -22.02 13.41
N GLU A 508 -13.56 -21.54 14.61
CA GLU A 508 -14.43 -20.85 15.56
C GLU A 508 -13.67 -19.69 16.21
N HIS A 509 -14.33 -18.58 16.40
CA HIS A 509 -13.83 -17.45 17.14
C HIS A 509 -14.87 -17.03 18.18
N GLY A 510 -14.56 -17.28 19.47
CA GLY A 510 -15.39 -16.83 20.59
C GLY A 510 -15.01 -15.42 21.01
N ASN A 511 -16.01 -14.53 21.20
CA ASN A 511 -15.77 -13.22 21.78
C ASN A 511 -15.88 -13.27 23.32
N ARG A 512 -14.91 -12.65 24.03
CA ARG A 512 -14.91 -12.55 25.51
C ARG A 512 -16.04 -11.65 26.07
N HIS A 513 -16.68 -10.86 25.22
CA HIS A 513 -17.80 -9.98 25.60
C HIS A 513 -19.16 -10.68 25.48
N GLY A 514 -19.21 -11.92 25.86
CA GLY A 514 -20.37 -12.74 26.19
C GLY A 514 -21.69 -12.40 25.48
N GLY A 515 -22.06 -13.16 24.45
CA GLY A 515 -23.46 -13.41 24.14
C GLY A 515 -24.01 -12.77 22.85
N LEU A 516 -23.57 -11.60 22.40
CA LEU A 516 -24.19 -10.90 21.27
C LEU A 516 -23.61 -11.28 19.88
N ILE A 517 -22.39 -11.77 19.78
CA ILE A 517 -21.73 -12.04 18.48
C ILE A 517 -21.58 -13.54 18.21
N GLY A 518 -21.97 -14.40 19.09
CA GLY A 518 -21.94 -15.84 18.90
C GLY A 518 -20.56 -16.40 18.48
N ARG A 519 -20.45 -17.66 18.20
CA ARG A 519 -19.26 -18.31 17.65
C ARG A 519 -19.14 -17.94 16.16
N ALA A 520 -18.24 -17.01 15.81
CA ALA A 520 -17.98 -16.65 14.42
C ALA A 520 -16.97 -17.62 13.78
N GLY A 521 -17.01 -17.77 12.47
CA GLY A 521 -16.05 -18.58 11.71
C GLY A 521 -16.66 -19.65 10.83
N ALA A 522 -15.85 -20.54 10.29
CA ALA A 522 -16.28 -21.54 9.31
C ALA A 522 -17.41 -22.44 9.81
N VAL A 523 -17.40 -22.79 11.11
CA VAL A 523 -18.48 -23.62 11.70
C VAL A 523 -19.82 -22.91 11.62
N ARG A 524 -19.90 -21.63 12.08
CA ARG A 524 -21.16 -20.86 12.01
C ARG A 524 -21.59 -20.64 10.56
N THR A 525 -20.65 -20.30 9.67
CA THR A 525 -20.96 -20.16 8.24
C THR A 525 -21.57 -21.44 7.67
N PHE A 526 -20.98 -22.59 8.01
CA PHE A 526 -21.49 -23.90 7.59
C PHE A 526 -22.88 -24.19 8.17
N ASP A 527 -23.09 -23.95 9.47
CA ASP A 527 -24.38 -24.18 10.11
C ASP A 527 -25.50 -23.34 9.46
N VAL A 528 -25.18 -22.06 9.10
CA VAL A 528 -26.14 -21.21 8.36
C VAL A 528 -26.42 -21.81 6.97
N VAL A 529 -25.42 -22.20 6.20
CA VAL A 529 -25.57 -22.82 4.88
C VAL A 529 -26.31 -24.16 4.97
N ALA A 530 -26.03 -24.96 5.99
CA ALA A 530 -26.67 -26.26 6.18
C ALA A 530 -28.14 -26.16 6.59
N THR A 531 -28.58 -25.06 7.24
CA THR A 531 -29.95 -24.89 7.73
C THR A 531 -30.83 -24.03 6.84
N ASP A 532 -30.23 -23.22 5.95
CA ASP A 532 -30.95 -22.31 5.06
C ASP A 532 -31.73 -23.09 3.98
N ALA A 533 -33.01 -22.70 3.75
CA ALA A 533 -33.86 -23.32 2.77
C ALA A 533 -33.38 -23.12 1.31
N ALA A 534 -32.72 -22.00 1.03
CA ALA A 534 -32.23 -21.66 -0.32
C ALA A 534 -30.99 -22.48 -0.74
N THR A 535 -30.35 -23.16 0.21
CA THR A 535 -29.16 -24.01 -0.02
C THR A 535 -29.42 -25.47 0.35
N ALA A 536 -30.71 -25.84 0.59
CA ALA A 536 -31.07 -27.17 1.07
C ALA A 536 -30.72 -28.30 0.09
N ASP A 537 -30.71 -28.04 -1.21
CA ASP A 537 -30.35 -29.01 -2.25
C ASP A 537 -28.83 -29.18 -2.43
N LEU A 538 -28.03 -28.29 -1.86
CA LEU A 538 -26.59 -28.32 -2.02
C LEU A 538 -25.91 -29.30 -1.06
N ARG A 539 -25.03 -30.13 -1.58
CA ARG A 539 -24.21 -31.06 -0.80
C ARG A 539 -22.99 -30.34 -0.27
N CYS A 540 -23.11 -29.84 0.94
CA CYS A 540 -22.10 -29.02 1.59
C CYS A 540 -21.31 -29.83 2.60
N VAL A 541 -20.01 -29.53 2.73
CA VAL A 541 -19.14 -30.04 3.78
C VAL A 541 -18.37 -28.92 4.47
N LEU A 542 -18.23 -28.99 5.79
CA LEU A 542 -17.26 -28.22 6.57
C LEU A 542 -16.02 -29.09 6.77
N VAL A 543 -14.84 -28.52 6.48
CA VAL A 543 -13.56 -29.16 6.83
C VAL A 543 -12.70 -28.13 7.58
N THR A 544 -12.36 -28.47 8.82
CA THR A 544 -11.44 -27.70 9.67
C THR A 544 -10.29 -28.56 10.16
N GLY A 545 -9.36 -27.97 10.91
CA GLY A 545 -8.26 -28.75 11.51
C GLY A 545 -8.69 -29.74 12.57
N SER A 546 -9.90 -29.57 13.14
CA SER A 546 -10.40 -30.36 14.28
C SER A 546 -11.68 -31.14 13.99
N THR A 547 -12.49 -30.72 13.01
CA THR A 547 -13.81 -31.32 12.76
C THR A 547 -14.15 -31.29 11.28
N THR A 548 -14.89 -32.31 10.83
CA THR A 548 -15.51 -32.38 9.50
C THR A 548 -17.01 -32.64 9.67
N ARG A 549 -17.85 -31.77 9.08
CA ARG A 549 -19.30 -31.82 9.25
C ARG A 549 -20.03 -31.77 7.92
N ILE A 550 -21.16 -32.41 7.87
CA ILE A 550 -22.10 -32.46 6.72
C ILE A 550 -23.53 -32.15 7.18
N ALA A 551 -24.39 -31.74 6.28
CA ALA A 551 -25.81 -31.60 6.61
C ALA A 551 -26.45 -32.99 6.83
N THR A 552 -27.15 -33.14 7.94
CA THR A 552 -27.74 -34.44 8.35
C THR A 552 -28.66 -35.05 7.29
N ARG A 553 -29.38 -34.20 6.52
CA ARG A 553 -30.23 -34.62 5.40
C ARG A 553 -29.46 -35.34 4.28
N HIS A 554 -28.17 -35.11 4.12
CA HIS A 554 -27.32 -35.75 3.13
C HIS A 554 -26.39 -36.82 3.75
N ALA A 555 -26.52 -37.13 5.07
CA ALA A 555 -25.58 -37.95 5.79
C ALA A 555 -25.39 -39.34 5.17
N ALA A 556 -26.48 -40.03 4.81
CA ALA A 556 -26.40 -41.38 4.21
C ALA A 556 -25.62 -41.36 2.88
N THR A 557 -25.96 -40.45 1.97
CA THR A 557 -25.32 -40.37 0.65
C THR A 557 -23.86 -39.95 0.76
N LEU A 558 -23.56 -38.93 1.57
CA LEU A 558 -22.23 -38.40 1.71
C LEU A 558 -21.32 -39.35 2.49
N SER A 559 -21.79 -40.05 3.56
CA SER A 559 -20.96 -41.04 4.26
C SER A 559 -20.51 -42.19 3.34
N ALA A 560 -21.40 -42.65 2.46
CA ALA A 560 -21.04 -43.67 1.46
C ALA A 560 -19.99 -43.13 0.46
N ALA A 561 -20.17 -41.92 -0.04
CA ALA A 561 -19.21 -41.27 -0.95
C ALA A 561 -17.83 -41.04 -0.27
N TRP A 562 -17.83 -40.61 0.99
CA TRP A 562 -16.61 -40.44 1.77
C TRP A 562 -15.90 -41.75 2.03
N SER A 563 -16.67 -42.80 2.37
CA SER A 563 -16.13 -44.17 2.57
C SER A 563 -15.46 -44.69 1.30
N ALA A 564 -16.10 -44.48 0.15
CA ALA A 564 -15.55 -44.87 -1.14
C ALA A 564 -14.27 -44.05 -1.50
N ALA A 565 -14.22 -42.74 -1.16
CA ALA A 565 -13.07 -41.88 -1.43
C ALA A 565 -11.87 -42.18 -0.52
N LEU A 566 -12.11 -42.57 0.73
CA LEU A 566 -11.09 -42.86 1.72
C LEU A 566 -10.67 -44.32 1.73
N GLY A 567 -11.48 -45.23 1.20
CA GLY A 567 -11.29 -46.66 1.30
C GLY A 567 -11.51 -47.25 2.71
N ILE A 568 -12.17 -46.49 3.59
CA ILE A 568 -12.41 -46.82 4.99
C ILE A 568 -13.84 -46.40 5.34
N GLU A 569 -14.50 -47.15 6.22
CA GLU A 569 -15.84 -46.83 6.69
C GLU A 569 -15.89 -45.48 7.41
N VAL A 570 -16.79 -44.57 6.96
CA VAL A 570 -17.02 -43.25 7.53
C VAL A 570 -18.35 -43.26 8.28
N THR A 571 -18.32 -42.92 9.56
CA THR A 571 -19.52 -42.79 10.40
C THR A 571 -19.94 -41.35 10.51
N ALA A 572 -21.25 -41.09 10.51
CA ALA A 572 -21.87 -39.79 10.70
C ALA A 572 -22.70 -39.80 11.97
N VAL A 573 -22.43 -38.86 12.88
CA VAL A 573 -23.16 -38.71 14.16
C VAL A 573 -23.73 -37.31 14.21
N ALA A 574 -25.06 -37.19 14.47
CA ALA A 574 -25.70 -35.91 14.62
C ALA A 574 -25.11 -35.10 15.78
N VAL A 575 -24.87 -33.81 15.55
CA VAL A 575 -24.31 -32.88 16.57
C VAL A 575 -25.45 -32.49 17.51
N ALA A 576 -25.27 -32.72 18.82
CA ALA A 576 -26.34 -32.48 19.82
C ALA A 576 -26.85 -31.05 19.83
N GLU A 577 -25.95 -30.06 19.65
CA GLU A 577 -26.26 -28.62 19.64
C GLU A 577 -26.91 -28.17 18.31
N SER A 578 -26.79 -28.96 17.22
CA SER A 578 -27.32 -28.64 15.89
C SER A 578 -27.77 -29.93 15.17
N PRO A 579 -29.00 -30.44 15.41
CA PRO A 579 -29.48 -31.71 14.82
C PRO A 579 -29.52 -31.73 13.29
N ALA A 580 -29.54 -30.56 12.65
CA ALA A 580 -29.45 -30.44 11.19
C ALA A 580 -28.05 -30.74 10.64
N VAL A 581 -27.06 -30.91 11.50
CA VAL A 581 -25.64 -31.12 11.16
C VAL A 581 -25.16 -32.44 11.77
N SER A 582 -24.42 -33.23 11.00
CA SER A 582 -23.73 -34.43 11.47
C SER A 582 -22.23 -34.28 11.33
N GLU A 583 -21.50 -34.74 12.34
CA GLU A 583 -20.03 -34.82 12.29
C GLU A 583 -19.61 -36.17 11.73
N ILE A 584 -18.66 -36.16 10.78
CA ILE A 584 -18.15 -37.40 10.18
C ILE A 584 -16.76 -37.70 10.72
N SER A 585 -16.51 -38.98 10.96
CA SER A 585 -15.22 -39.49 11.43
C SER A 585 -14.86 -40.78 10.72
N ALA A 586 -13.55 -41.03 10.58
CA ALA A 586 -12.98 -42.27 10.05
C ALA A 586 -11.75 -42.65 10.86
N PRO A 587 -11.58 -43.95 11.25
CA PRO A 587 -10.44 -44.38 12.05
C PRO A 587 -9.11 -44.09 11.36
N GLY A 588 -8.19 -43.42 12.05
CA GLY A 588 -6.84 -43.12 11.54
C GLY A 588 -6.74 -42.04 10.47
N VAL A 589 -7.86 -41.36 10.12
CA VAL A 589 -7.88 -40.28 9.13
C VAL A 589 -7.86 -38.92 9.84
N GLY A 590 -6.80 -38.14 9.61
CA GLY A 590 -6.71 -36.76 10.10
C GLY A 590 -7.24 -35.76 9.09
N ALA A 591 -7.22 -34.45 9.46
CA ALA A 591 -7.73 -33.34 8.66
C ALA A 591 -7.21 -33.33 7.19
N ALA A 592 -5.92 -33.64 6.98
CA ALA A 592 -5.34 -33.71 5.64
C ALA A 592 -5.97 -34.79 4.76
N GLY A 593 -6.35 -35.93 5.34
CA GLY A 593 -7.07 -36.97 4.64
C GLY A 593 -8.46 -36.55 4.22
N PHE A 594 -9.20 -35.87 5.12
CA PHE A 594 -10.51 -35.31 4.82
C PHE A 594 -10.44 -34.20 3.77
N VAL A 595 -9.45 -33.30 3.80
CA VAL A 595 -9.23 -32.28 2.77
C VAL A 595 -9.02 -32.91 1.40
N ARG A 596 -8.21 -33.98 1.31
CA ARG A 596 -7.94 -34.70 0.06
C ARG A 596 -9.21 -35.37 -0.48
N ALA A 597 -9.94 -36.06 0.37
CA ALA A 597 -11.19 -36.74 -0.02
C ALA A 597 -12.26 -35.69 -0.44
N ALA A 598 -12.42 -34.58 0.30
CA ALA A 598 -13.30 -33.49 -0.08
C ALA A 598 -12.99 -32.94 -1.48
N SER A 599 -11.70 -32.79 -1.82
CA SER A 599 -11.27 -32.35 -3.14
C SER A 599 -11.66 -33.34 -4.24
N ILE A 600 -11.53 -34.63 -3.99
CA ILE A 600 -11.92 -35.70 -4.93
C ILE A 600 -13.45 -35.68 -5.13
N LEU A 601 -14.22 -35.61 -4.05
CA LEU A 601 -15.68 -35.58 -4.11
C LEU A 601 -16.21 -34.32 -4.81
N LEU A 602 -15.59 -33.16 -4.56
CA LEU A 602 -15.92 -31.92 -5.26
C LEU A 602 -15.62 -32.04 -6.75
N ALA A 603 -14.47 -32.57 -7.13
CA ALA A 603 -14.10 -32.75 -8.54
C ALA A 603 -15.04 -33.72 -9.27
N ARG A 604 -15.51 -34.80 -8.60
CA ARG A 604 -16.48 -35.75 -9.15
C ARG A 604 -17.92 -35.22 -9.20
N GLY A 605 -18.17 -34.06 -8.57
CA GLY A 605 -19.53 -33.54 -8.46
C GLY A 605 -20.39 -34.25 -7.44
N GLU A 606 -19.81 -34.98 -6.51
CA GLU A 606 -20.48 -35.58 -5.37
C GLU A 606 -20.62 -34.59 -4.20
N LEU A 607 -19.83 -33.49 -4.22
CA LEU A 607 -19.99 -32.31 -3.38
C LEU A 607 -20.17 -31.06 -4.27
N ASP A 608 -20.92 -30.07 -3.77
CA ASP A 608 -21.17 -28.79 -4.43
C ASP A 608 -20.38 -27.67 -3.73
N VAL A 609 -20.24 -27.73 -2.39
CA VAL A 609 -19.66 -26.67 -1.56
C VAL A 609 -18.72 -27.24 -0.50
N ILE A 610 -17.53 -26.65 -0.41
CA ILE A 610 -16.62 -26.84 0.72
C ILE A 610 -16.58 -25.52 1.52
N VAL A 611 -16.84 -25.60 2.81
CA VAL A 611 -16.63 -24.51 3.78
C VAL A 611 -15.42 -24.84 4.63
N GLY A 612 -14.50 -23.89 4.81
CA GLY A 612 -13.33 -24.16 5.62
C GLY A 612 -12.50 -22.94 5.96
N THR A 613 -11.30 -23.21 6.51
CA THR A 613 -10.42 -22.13 6.94
C THR A 613 -9.31 -21.85 5.93
N ARG A 614 -8.88 -20.60 5.89
CA ARG A 614 -7.74 -20.19 5.05
C ARG A 614 -6.48 -21.00 5.32
N GLY A 615 -6.24 -21.43 6.57
CA GLY A 615 -5.06 -22.23 6.92
C GLY A 615 -5.03 -23.61 6.22
N LEU A 616 -6.20 -24.17 5.91
CA LEU A 616 -6.30 -25.47 5.20
C LEU A 616 -6.32 -25.31 3.68
N PHE A 617 -7.00 -24.28 3.18
CA PHE A 617 -7.26 -24.11 1.74
C PHE A 617 -6.41 -22.99 1.11
N GLY A 618 -5.56 -22.30 1.90
CA GLY A 618 -4.69 -21.22 1.44
C GLY A 618 -3.44 -21.72 0.72
N GLU A 619 -2.57 -22.47 1.37
CA GLU A 619 -1.29 -22.92 0.82
C GLU A 619 -1.26 -24.43 0.58
N GLY A 620 -0.65 -24.83 -0.54
CA GLY A 620 -0.44 -26.26 -0.85
C GLY A 620 -1.69 -27.05 -1.25
N TRP A 621 -2.91 -26.53 -1.07
CA TRP A 621 -4.13 -27.20 -1.50
C TRP A 621 -4.37 -27.06 -3.00
N ASP A 622 -4.88 -28.11 -3.64
CA ASP A 622 -5.18 -28.13 -5.07
C ASP A 622 -6.49 -28.82 -5.37
N CYS A 623 -7.40 -28.08 -6.03
CA CYS A 623 -8.65 -28.61 -6.60
C CYS A 623 -9.07 -27.78 -7.83
N PRO A 624 -8.66 -28.18 -9.04
CA PRO A 624 -8.96 -27.47 -10.29
C PRO A 624 -10.44 -27.28 -10.57
N ALA A 625 -11.31 -28.12 -10.02
CA ALA A 625 -12.75 -28.05 -10.22
C ALA A 625 -13.42 -26.81 -9.61
N VAL A 626 -12.78 -26.15 -8.61
CA VAL A 626 -13.36 -24.96 -7.97
C VAL A 626 -13.59 -23.86 -9.00
N ASN A 627 -14.82 -23.44 -9.16
CA ASN A 627 -15.27 -22.40 -10.09
C ASN A 627 -15.93 -21.21 -9.41
N THR A 628 -16.22 -21.30 -8.12
CA THR A 628 -16.77 -20.23 -7.29
C THR A 628 -16.00 -20.16 -5.99
N LEU A 629 -15.40 -18.99 -5.69
CA LEU A 629 -14.72 -18.71 -4.43
C LEU A 629 -15.47 -17.62 -3.68
N ILE A 630 -15.82 -17.87 -2.41
CA ILE A 630 -16.44 -16.89 -1.53
C ILE A 630 -15.46 -16.60 -0.38
N ASP A 631 -14.87 -15.41 -0.40
CA ASP A 631 -13.84 -14.97 0.54
C ASP A 631 -14.45 -14.14 1.67
N LEU A 632 -14.61 -14.75 2.86
CA LEU A 632 -15.03 -14.11 4.11
C LEU A 632 -13.84 -13.73 4.99
N SER A 633 -12.60 -13.97 4.56
CA SER A 633 -11.43 -13.72 5.39
C SER A 633 -11.20 -12.25 5.65
N SER A 634 -10.68 -11.89 6.82
CA SER A 634 -10.27 -10.53 7.19
C SER A 634 -8.87 -10.19 6.68
N VAL A 635 -8.09 -11.18 6.27
CA VAL A 635 -6.74 -11.00 5.75
C VAL A 635 -6.79 -10.29 4.40
N ALA A 636 -6.04 -9.20 4.30
CA ALA A 636 -5.99 -8.35 3.12
C ALA A 636 -4.55 -8.13 2.59
N THR A 637 -3.60 -9.00 2.97
CA THR A 637 -2.26 -8.95 2.37
C THR A 637 -2.30 -9.47 0.94
N ALA A 638 -1.54 -8.84 0.05
CA ALA A 638 -1.52 -9.21 -1.36
C ALA A 638 -1.14 -10.69 -1.60
N PRO A 639 -0.12 -11.27 -0.91
CA PRO A 639 0.21 -12.68 -1.06
C PRO A 639 -0.96 -13.60 -0.72
N ALA A 640 -1.51 -13.46 0.48
CA ALA A 640 -2.60 -14.33 0.94
C ALA A 640 -3.85 -14.25 0.05
N THR A 641 -4.17 -13.03 -0.40
CA THR A 641 -5.33 -12.78 -1.27
C THR A 641 -5.13 -13.40 -2.65
N GLN A 642 -3.95 -13.24 -3.24
CA GLN A 642 -3.64 -13.76 -4.58
C GLN A 642 -3.50 -15.28 -4.58
N GLN A 643 -2.92 -15.87 -3.54
CA GLN A 643 -2.84 -17.32 -3.38
C GLN A 643 -4.23 -17.97 -3.27
N LEU A 644 -5.11 -17.38 -2.45
CA LEU A 644 -6.48 -17.89 -2.31
C LEU A 644 -7.24 -17.84 -3.64
N ARG A 645 -7.17 -16.71 -4.35
CA ARG A 645 -7.81 -16.56 -5.68
C ARG A 645 -7.23 -17.53 -6.70
N GLY A 646 -5.93 -17.77 -6.69
CA GLY A 646 -5.26 -18.70 -7.55
C GLY A 646 -5.82 -20.14 -7.49
N ARG A 647 -6.55 -20.51 -6.42
CA ARG A 647 -7.23 -21.80 -6.31
C ARG A 647 -8.39 -21.93 -7.30
N ALA A 648 -9.17 -20.87 -7.48
CA ALA A 648 -10.28 -20.84 -8.42
C ALA A 648 -9.83 -20.65 -9.89
N LEU A 649 -8.64 -20.05 -10.10
CA LEU A 649 -8.14 -19.72 -11.45
C LEU A 649 -7.49 -20.90 -12.18
N ARG A 650 -7.30 -22.06 -11.55
CA ARG A 650 -6.74 -23.22 -12.22
C ARG A 650 -7.68 -23.77 -13.28
N LEU A 651 -7.12 -24.21 -14.40
CA LEU A 651 -7.88 -24.87 -15.45
C LEU A 651 -8.40 -26.22 -14.95
N ASP A 652 -9.63 -26.53 -15.29
CA ASP A 652 -10.25 -27.82 -14.99
C ASP A 652 -10.23 -28.70 -16.25
N PRO A 653 -9.49 -29.83 -16.25
CA PRO A 653 -9.50 -30.75 -17.39
C PRO A 653 -10.91 -31.27 -17.73
N GLY A 654 -11.80 -31.39 -16.74
CA GLY A 654 -13.19 -31.78 -16.93
C GLY A 654 -14.08 -30.68 -17.47
N TRP A 655 -13.62 -29.42 -17.46
CA TRP A 655 -14.37 -28.27 -17.99
C TRP A 655 -13.43 -27.22 -18.59
N PRO A 656 -12.97 -27.38 -19.85
CA PRO A 656 -12.05 -26.46 -20.51
C PRO A 656 -12.56 -25.02 -20.63
N GLU A 657 -13.88 -24.84 -20.64
CA GLU A 657 -14.53 -23.52 -20.71
C GLU A 657 -14.79 -22.89 -19.35
N LYS A 658 -14.24 -23.47 -18.28
CA LYS A 658 -14.41 -22.96 -16.93
C LYS A 658 -14.11 -21.47 -16.84
N VAL A 659 -15.01 -20.75 -16.15
CA VAL A 659 -14.84 -19.37 -15.72
C VAL A 659 -14.98 -19.33 -14.20
N ALA A 660 -14.11 -18.61 -13.52
CA ALA A 660 -14.16 -18.47 -12.08
C ALA A 660 -14.91 -17.20 -11.67
N HIS A 661 -15.85 -17.31 -10.74
CA HIS A 661 -16.42 -16.18 -10.02
C HIS A 661 -15.84 -16.11 -8.62
N ILE A 662 -15.36 -14.92 -8.25
CA ILE A 662 -14.72 -14.69 -6.96
C ILE A 662 -15.52 -13.62 -6.23
N TRP A 663 -16.05 -13.99 -5.07
CA TRP A 663 -16.91 -13.13 -4.28
C TRP A 663 -16.19 -12.65 -3.01
N THR A 664 -16.26 -11.37 -2.76
CA THR A 664 -15.86 -10.76 -1.48
C THR A 664 -17.12 -10.18 -0.83
N VAL A 665 -17.39 -10.56 0.43
CA VAL A 665 -18.51 -10.01 1.17
C VAL A 665 -18.03 -8.88 2.09
N THR A 666 -18.63 -7.70 1.93
CA THR A 666 -18.19 -6.47 2.62
C THR A 666 -19.33 -5.91 3.47
N ALA A 667 -19.10 -5.80 4.78
CA ALA A 667 -20.08 -5.21 5.69
C ALA A 667 -19.93 -3.68 5.71
N MET A 668 -21.04 -2.98 5.51
CA MET A 668 -21.13 -1.52 5.51
C MET A 668 -22.01 -1.06 6.67
N LEU A 669 -21.50 -0.13 7.45
CA LEU A 669 -22.31 0.54 8.46
C LEU A 669 -23.35 1.45 7.79
N PRO A 670 -24.56 1.58 8.34
CA PRO A 670 -25.58 2.48 7.82
C PRO A 670 -25.06 3.95 7.75
N PRO A 671 -25.62 4.77 6.84
CA PRO A 671 -25.24 6.18 6.73
C PRO A 671 -25.35 6.96 8.04
N GLU A 672 -26.35 6.64 8.86
CA GLU A 672 -26.68 7.29 10.13
C GLU A 672 -25.76 6.85 11.28
N SER A 673 -24.92 5.84 11.07
CA SER A 673 -24.02 5.35 12.11
C SER A 673 -23.06 6.46 12.57
N PRO A 674 -22.94 6.71 13.85
CA PRO A 674 -22.02 7.70 14.39
C PRO A 674 -20.55 7.29 14.27
N ILE A 675 -20.26 6.07 13.83
CA ILE A 675 -18.90 5.57 13.62
C ILE A 675 -18.47 5.95 12.21
N PHE A 676 -17.47 6.84 12.09
CA PHE A 676 -16.95 7.28 10.78
C PHE A 676 -15.98 6.28 10.11
N ALA A 677 -15.53 5.26 10.81
CA ALA A 677 -14.66 4.24 10.23
C ALA A 677 -15.42 3.29 9.30
N ALA A 678 -14.80 2.93 8.19
CA ALA A 678 -15.27 1.89 7.28
C ALA A 678 -14.19 0.81 7.11
N PRO A 679 -13.91 0.02 8.17
CA PRO A 679 -12.77 -0.89 8.18
C PRO A 679 -12.88 -1.98 7.10
N ASP A 680 -14.11 -2.49 6.86
CA ASP A 680 -14.35 -3.52 5.86
C ASP A 680 -14.19 -3.00 4.42
N LEU A 681 -14.60 -1.76 4.15
CA LEU A 681 -14.32 -1.08 2.88
C LEU A 681 -12.82 -0.83 2.66
N SER A 682 -12.11 -0.46 3.72
CA SER A 682 -10.65 -0.31 3.68
C SER A 682 -9.97 -1.66 3.43
N ARG A 683 -10.51 -2.75 3.97
CA ARG A 683 -10.08 -4.13 3.72
C ARG A 683 -10.34 -4.52 2.26
N LEU A 684 -11.51 -4.20 1.73
CA LEU A 684 -11.84 -4.42 0.32
C LEU A 684 -10.83 -3.71 -0.60
N ARG A 685 -10.49 -2.45 -0.31
CA ARG A 685 -9.46 -1.71 -1.07
C ARG A 685 -8.12 -2.43 -1.05
N ARG A 686 -7.61 -2.79 0.13
CA ARG A 686 -6.33 -3.50 0.28
C ARG A 686 -6.31 -4.86 -0.42
N LYS A 687 -7.41 -5.64 -0.32
CA LYS A 687 -7.53 -6.93 -1.01
C LYS A 687 -7.38 -6.80 -2.53
N HIS A 688 -7.95 -5.73 -3.11
CA HIS A 688 -8.01 -5.57 -4.56
C HIS A 688 -6.91 -4.68 -5.13
N GLU A 689 -6.14 -3.97 -4.31
CA GLU A 689 -5.12 -3.01 -4.76
C GLU A 689 -4.15 -3.58 -5.79
N ARG A 690 -3.77 -4.85 -5.64
CA ARG A 690 -2.83 -5.55 -6.54
C ARG A 690 -3.47 -6.63 -7.40
N LEU A 691 -4.79 -6.75 -7.38
CA LEU A 691 -5.50 -7.74 -8.18
C LEU A 691 -5.88 -7.16 -9.55
N TRP A 692 -5.66 -7.97 -10.57
CA TRP A 692 -6.07 -7.67 -11.93
C TRP A 692 -7.55 -8.01 -12.12
N GLY A 693 -8.20 -7.30 -13.05
CA GLY A 693 -9.58 -7.60 -13.47
C GLY A 693 -9.96 -6.79 -14.70
N VAL A 694 -10.88 -7.29 -15.48
CA VAL A 694 -11.50 -6.53 -16.58
C VAL A 694 -12.26 -5.36 -15.97
N HIS A 695 -12.00 -4.14 -16.43
CA HIS A 695 -12.61 -2.91 -15.93
C HIS A 695 -14.14 -3.00 -16.03
N ARG A 696 -14.87 -2.54 -14.99
CA ARG A 696 -16.35 -2.72 -14.93
C ARG A 696 -17.10 -1.90 -15.96
N ASP A 697 -16.63 -0.72 -16.29
CA ASP A 697 -17.32 0.21 -17.20
C ASP A 697 -16.65 0.31 -18.58
N ASP A 698 -15.45 -0.24 -18.74
CA ASP A 698 -14.69 -0.25 -19.99
C ASP A 698 -14.10 -1.65 -20.22
N PRO A 699 -14.90 -2.56 -20.81
CA PRO A 699 -14.53 -3.97 -20.92
C PRO A 699 -13.31 -4.25 -21.81
N GLU A 700 -12.85 -3.26 -22.56
CA GLU A 700 -11.62 -3.40 -23.36
C GLU A 700 -10.35 -3.29 -22.52
N ARG A 701 -10.47 -2.80 -21.28
CA ARG A 701 -9.32 -2.55 -20.39
C ARG A 701 -9.22 -3.58 -19.29
N ILE A 702 -8.01 -4.03 -19.04
CA ILE A 702 -7.65 -4.81 -17.88
C ILE A 702 -6.87 -3.90 -16.92
N VAL A 703 -7.31 -3.84 -15.67
CA VAL A 703 -6.78 -2.90 -14.66
C VAL A 703 -6.52 -3.58 -13.33
N ARG A 704 -5.64 -3.00 -12.52
CA ARG A 704 -5.50 -3.35 -11.09
C ARG A 704 -6.43 -2.50 -10.23
N GLY A 705 -6.87 -3.07 -9.12
CA GLY A 705 -7.59 -2.34 -8.10
C GLY A 705 -9.11 -2.35 -8.25
N LEU A 706 -9.77 -1.43 -7.55
CA LEU A 706 -11.23 -1.41 -7.42
C LEU A 706 -11.99 -1.22 -8.74
N ALA A 707 -11.37 -0.69 -9.77
CA ALA A 707 -12.02 -0.48 -11.06
C ALA A 707 -12.33 -1.80 -11.81
N GLY A 708 -11.60 -2.88 -11.49
CA GLY A 708 -11.90 -4.23 -11.97
C GLY A 708 -13.08 -4.90 -11.24
N VAL A 709 -13.50 -4.34 -10.11
CA VAL A 709 -14.49 -4.97 -9.21
C VAL A 709 -15.74 -4.12 -9.05
N LEU A 710 -15.59 -2.81 -8.87
CA LEU A 710 -16.67 -1.85 -8.64
C LEU A 710 -16.94 -1.01 -9.89
N THR A 711 -18.21 -0.74 -10.16
CA THR A 711 -18.63 0.20 -11.20
C THR A 711 -18.21 1.64 -10.86
N SER A 712 -18.19 2.53 -11.86
CA SER A 712 -17.92 3.95 -11.65
C SER A 712 -18.93 4.60 -10.70
N ASP A 713 -20.19 4.14 -10.75
CA ASP A 713 -21.25 4.63 -9.89
C ASP A 713 -21.04 4.23 -8.44
N GLN A 714 -20.70 2.95 -8.17
CA GLN A 714 -20.31 2.51 -6.84
C GLN A 714 -19.10 3.27 -6.30
N ARG A 715 -18.06 3.47 -7.12
CA ARG A 715 -16.87 4.22 -6.74
C ARG A 715 -17.19 5.70 -6.45
N ARG A 716 -18.10 6.31 -7.24
CA ARG A 716 -18.56 7.69 -7.00
C ARG A 716 -19.35 7.81 -5.70
N LEU A 717 -20.27 6.88 -5.42
CA LEU A 717 -21.03 6.86 -4.16
C LEU A 717 -20.09 6.73 -2.95
N ILE A 718 -19.06 5.88 -3.04
CA ILE A 718 -18.08 5.71 -1.96
C ILE A 718 -17.24 6.99 -1.75
N ALA A 719 -16.99 7.76 -2.81
CA ALA A 719 -16.15 8.98 -2.76
C ALA A 719 -16.94 10.26 -2.45
N ALA A 720 -18.26 10.28 -2.59
CA ALA A 720 -19.08 11.50 -2.63
C ALA A 720 -19.41 12.14 -1.27
N GLY A 721 -18.90 11.63 -0.15
CA GLY A 721 -19.06 12.29 1.14
C GLY A 721 -19.94 11.53 2.13
N PRO A 722 -21.27 11.60 2.18
CA PRO A 722 -22.02 10.78 3.10
C PRO A 722 -21.87 9.30 2.73
N ARG A 723 -21.68 8.46 3.78
CA ARG A 723 -21.50 7.02 3.57
C ARG A 723 -22.69 6.42 2.82
N PRO A 724 -22.49 5.70 1.71
CA PRO A 724 -23.60 5.02 1.03
C PRO A 724 -24.10 3.84 1.86
N SER A 725 -25.39 3.54 1.78
CA SER A 725 -25.94 2.31 2.35
C SER A 725 -25.45 1.08 1.59
N ALA A 726 -25.36 -0.06 2.29
CA ALA A 726 -25.02 -1.34 1.65
C ALA A 726 -25.99 -1.67 0.52
N HIS A 727 -27.28 -1.44 0.75
CA HIS A 727 -28.33 -1.67 -0.25
C HIS A 727 -28.12 -0.85 -1.53
N ALA A 728 -27.78 0.44 -1.42
CA ALA A 728 -27.53 1.29 -2.58
C ALA A 728 -26.30 0.82 -3.39
N LEU A 729 -25.26 0.35 -2.71
CA LEU A 729 -24.08 -0.21 -3.37
C LEU A 729 -24.37 -1.57 -4.01
N ASP A 730 -25.09 -2.43 -3.29
CA ASP A 730 -25.41 -3.79 -3.74
C ASP A 730 -26.35 -3.78 -4.94
N ALA A 731 -27.31 -2.86 -4.97
CA ALA A 731 -28.24 -2.67 -6.11
C ALA A 731 -27.52 -2.29 -7.42
N LEU A 732 -26.31 -1.74 -7.34
CA LEU A 732 -25.43 -1.43 -8.49
C LEU A 732 -24.48 -2.58 -8.84
N THR A 733 -24.51 -3.69 -8.10
CA THR A 733 -23.67 -4.85 -8.38
C THR A 733 -24.22 -5.62 -9.58
N VAL A 734 -23.44 -5.64 -10.65
CA VAL A 734 -23.76 -6.41 -11.86
C VAL A 734 -23.01 -7.73 -11.80
N VAL A 735 -23.76 -8.82 -11.94
CA VAL A 735 -23.18 -10.17 -12.03
C VAL A 735 -23.25 -10.63 -13.48
N ASP A 736 -22.09 -10.62 -14.13
CA ASP A 736 -21.97 -10.98 -15.55
C ASP A 736 -22.23 -12.50 -15.74
N PRO A 737 -22.84 -12.91 -16.86
CA PRO A 737 -22.81 -14.31 -17.28
C PRO A 737 -21.37 -14.78 -17.50
N ARG A 738 -21.10 -16.05 -17.20
CA ARG A 738 -19.73 -16.61 -17.30
C ARG A 738 -19.22 -16.60 -18.75
N GLU A 739 -20.10 -16.85 -19.72
CA GLU A 739 -19.76 -16.77 -21.14
C GLU A 739 -19.36 -15.37 -21.56
N HIS A 740 -20.05 -14.34 -21.04
CA HIS A 740 -19.68 -12.96 -21.26
C HIS A 740 -18.31 -12.64 -20.64
N THR A 741 -18.10 -13.09 -19.39
CA THR A 741 -16.78 -12.95 -18.73
C THR A 741 -15.65 -13.58 -19.56
N ARG A 742 -15.89 -14.78 -20.12
CA ARG A 742 -14.90 -15.44 -20.97
C ARG A 742 -14.57 -14.62 -22.24
N ALA A 743 -15.62 -14.09 -22.87
CA ALA A 743 -15.45 -13.23 -24.06
C ALA A 743 -14.65 -11.97 -23.76
N LEU A 744 -14.86 -11.34 -22.59
CA LEU A 744 -14.13 -10.15 -22.18
C LEU A 744 -12.61 -10.38 -22.03
N TRP A 745 -12.20 -11.59 -21.64
CA TRP A 745 -10.77 -11.93 -21.51
C TRP A 745 -10.08 -12.17 -22.84
N ARG A 746 -10.82 -12.35 -23.95
CA ARG A 746 -10.27 -12.53 -25.30
C ARG A 746 -9.17 -13.60 -25.34
N ILE A 747 -9.52 -14.82 -24.86
CA ILE A 747 -8.57 -15.93 -24.78
C ILE A 747 -8.12 -16.32 -26.19
N GLY A 748 -6.82 -16.40 -26.40
CA GLY A 748 -6.19 -16.76 -27.67
C GLY A 748 -5.93 -15.59 -28.60
N ASP A 749 -6.39 -14.36 -28.27
CA ASP A 749 -6.04 -13.18 -29.06
C ASP A 749 -4.59 -12.78 -28.80
N ASP A 750 -3.93 -12.23 -29.83
CA ASP A 750 -2.61 -11.64 -29.70
C ASP A 750 -2.65 -10.48 -28.70
N TYR A 751 -1.61 -10.35 -27.91
CA TYR A 751 -1.41 -9.24 -27.00
C TYR A 751 0.04 -8.74 -27.11
N LEU A 752 0.20 -7.45 -26.94
CA LEU A 752 1.53 -6.87 -26.81
C LEU A 752 2.02 -7.18 -25.40
N ASP A 753 2.89 -8.18 -25.29
CA ASP A 753 3.43 -8.72 -24.04
C ASP A 753 4.32 -7.73 -23.32
N ARG A 754 3.85 -6.54 -23.13
CA ARG A 754 4.68 -5.60 -22.43
C ARG A 754 3.90 -4.63 -21.61
N GLU A 755 3.78 -4.62 -20.47
CA GLU A 755 3.67 -3.45 -19.60
C GLU A 755 2.30 -3.26 -18.97
N SER A 756 2.26 -3.74 -17.77
CA SER A 756 1.45 -3.04 -16.78
C SER A 756 1.98 -1.60 -16.67
N THR A 757 1.30 -0.65 -17.25
CA THR A 757 1.64 0.77 -17.19
C THR A 757 1.02 1.37 -15.96
N ASP A 758 1.83 1.84 -14.99
CA ASP A 758 1.34 2.66 -13.89
C ASP A 758 1.14 4.08 -14.41
N ALA A 759 -0.11 4.52 -14.49
CA ALA A 759 -0.47 5.88 -14.87
C ALA A 759 -1.02 6.63 -13.66
N LEU A 760 -0.58 7.88 -13.48
CA LEU A 760 -1.23 8.80 -12.55
C LEU A 760 -2.43 9.43 -13.25
N VAL A 761 -3.63 9.16 -12.74
CA VAL A 761 -4.87 9.74 -13.24
C VAL A 761 -5.20 11.01 -12.46
N VAL A 762 -5.28 12.13 -13.15
CA VAL A 762 -5.72 13.43 -12.61
C VAL A 762 -7.16 13.67 -13.05
N ARG A 763 -8.13 13.42 -12.16
CA ARG A 763 -9.56 13.49 -12.49
C ARG A 763 -10.14 14.89 -12.35
N ARG A 764 -9.61 15.69 -11.43
CA ARG A 764 -10.04 17.07 -11.21
C ARG A 764 -8.86 17.96 -10.93
N VAL A 765 -8.79 19.06 -11.65
CA VAL A 765 -8.04 20.22 -11.19
C VAL A 765 -8.90 20.90 -10.14
N ASN A 766 -8.34 21.22 -8.97
CA ASN A 766 -9.06 21.78 -7.84
C ASN A 766 -9.96 22.95 -8.28
N ALA A 767 -11.26 22.85 -8.09
CA ALA A 767 -12.23 23.85 -8.50
C ALA A 767 -11.98 25.26 -7.91
N PRO A 768 -11.55 25.44 -6.65
CA PRO A 768 -11.13 26.72 -6.09
C PRO A 768 -9.93 27.33 -6.83
N THR A 769 -8.91 26.51 -7.12
CA THR A 769 -7.71 26.95 -7.84
C THR A 769 -8.04 27.36 -9.27
N PHE A 770 -8.95 26.63 -9.92
CA PHE A 770 -9.45 26.98 -11.26
C PHE A 770 -10.23 28.29 -11.26
N ARG A 771 -11.16 28.52 -10.31
CA ARG A 771 -11.90 29.79 -10.19
C ARG A 771 -10.98 30.98 -9.90
N THR A 772 -9.97 30.78 -9.08
CA THR A 772 -8.97 31.80 -8.76
C THR A 772 -8.13 32.15 -10.00
N ARG A 773 -7.75 31.17 -10.79
CA ARG A 773 -7.05 31.37 -12.07
C ARG A 773 -7.92 32.06 -13.10
N LEU A 774 -9.19 31.68 -13.26
CA LEU A 774 -10.13 32.35 -14.14
C LEU A 774 -10.32 33.82 -13.77
N ARG A 775 -10.39 34.14 -12.48
CA ARG A 775 -10.49 35.53 -12.02
C ARG A 775 -9.21 36.33 -12.28
N ALA A 776 -8.05 35.71 -12.07
CA ALA A 776 -6.76 36.29 -12.38
C ALA A 776 -6.63 36.53 -13.89
N ASP A 777 -7.05 35.57 -14.71
CA ASP A 777 -7.05 35.67 -16.16
C ASP A 777 -7.98 36.79 -16.64
N ALA A 778 -9.19 36.90 -16.07
CA ALA A 778 -10.12 37.97 -16.36
C ALA A 778 -9.57 39.34 -15.96
N ALA A 779 -8.92 39.46 -14.77
CA ALA A 779 -8.32 40.70 -14.30
C ALA A 779 -7.15 41.18 -15.19
N LEU A 780 -6.30 40.22 -15.61
CA LEU A 780 -5.22 40.51 -16.54
C LEU A 780 -5.75 40.88 -17.94
N GLY A 781 -6.82 40.20 -18.38
CA GLY A 781 -7.49 40.52 -19.64
C GLY A 781 -8.08 41.93 -19.66
N VAL A 782 -8.78 42.31 -18.58
CA VAL A 782 -9.31 43.68 -18.41
C VAL A 782 -8.19 44.72 -18.36
N GLY A 783 -7.08 44.43 -17.64
CA GLY A 783 -5.90 45.29 -17.60
C GLY A 783 -5.25 45.46 -18.98
N THR A 784 -5.19 44.41 -19.77
CA THR A 784 -4.65 44.45 -21.16
C THR A 784 -5.55 45.29 -22.06
N ALA A 785 -6.87 45.13 -21.97
CA ALA A 785 -7.84 45.91 -22.74
C ALA A 785 -7.78 47.38 -22.35
N ALA A 786 -7.69 47.72 -21.05
CA ALA A 786 -7.55 49.09 -20.59
C ALA A 786 -6.27 49.76 -21.09
N ALA A 787 -5.13 49.04 -21.07
CA ALA A 787 -3.87 49.53 -21.63
C ALA A 787 -3.98 49.78 -23.15
N GLY A 788 -4.68 48.87 -23.88
CA GLY A 788 -4.97 49.06 -25.30
C GLY A 788 -5.79 50.30 -25.59
N VAL A 789 -6.86 50.59 -24.80
CA VAL A 789 -7.68 51.80 -24.92
C VAL A 789 -6.85 53.05 -24.69
N VAL A 790 -6.01 53.08 -23.61
CA VAL A 790 -5.11 54.19 -23.33
C VAL A 790 -4.12 54.43 -24.46
N ALA A 791 -3.58 53.37 -25.06
CA ALA A 791 -2.69 53.47 -26.22
C ALA A 791 -3.36 54.05 -27.45
N VAL A 792 -4.62 53.65 -27.74
CA VAL A 792 -5.42 54.22 -28.85
C VAL A 792 -5.74 55.67 -28.64
N ILE A 793 -6.14 56.06 -27.41
CA ILE A 793 -6.40 57.45 -27.05
C ILE A 793 -5.11 58.28 -27.16
N GLY A 794 -3.97 57.74 -26.70
CA GLY A 794 -2.66 58.40 -26.82
C GLY A 794 -2.26 58.63 -28.27
N LEU A 795 -2.47 57.62 -29.13
CA LEU A 795 -2.21 57.72 -30.57
C LEU A 795 -3.14 58.76 -31.23
N ALA A 796 -4.44 58.77 -30.89
CA ALA A 796 -5.40 59.76 -31.39
C ALA A 796 -5.02 61.15 -30.99
N LEU A 797 -4.60 61.39 -29.76
CA LEU A 797 -4.12 62.69 -29.28
C LEU A 797 -2.85 63.17 -29.99
N MET A 798 -1.96 62.22 -30.34
CA MET A 798 -0.78 62.53 -31.17
C MET A 798 -1.17 62.98 -32.59
N ILE A 799 -2.11 62.25 -33.21
CA ILE A 799 -2.54 62.52 -34.58
C ILE A 799 -3.29 63.88 -34.63
N VAL A 800 -4.29 64.10 -33.74
CA VAL A 800 -5.09 65.33 -33.69
C VAL A 800 -4.25 66.53 -33.27
N GLY A 801 -3.32 66.33 -32.34
CA GLY A 801 -2.38 67.35 -31.90
C GLY A 801 -1.37 67.76 -33.00
N GLY A 802 -0.90 66.77 -33.80
CA GLY A 802 -0.02 67.00 -34.94
C GLY A 802 -0.72 67.76 -36.09
N ALA A 803 -2.06 67.73 -36.18
CA ALA A 803 -2.89 68.48 -37.07
C ALA A 803 -3.16 69.93 -36.58
N GLY A 804 -2.50 70.34 -35.49
CA GLY A 804 -2.54 71.71 -34.99
C GLY A 804 -3.74 72.13 -34.13
N ALA A 805 -4.68 71.15 -33.86
CA ALA A 805 -5.90 71.42 -33.10
C ALA A 805 -5.71 71.59 -31.58
N LEU A 806 -4.61 71.10 -31.01
CA LEU A 806 -4.32 71.08 -29.56
C LEU A 806 -2.93 71.69 -29.18
N GLY A 807 -2.23 72.30 -30.13
CA GLY A 807 -0.86 72.81 -29.91
C GLY A 807 0.14 71.75 -29.54
N LEU A 808 1.28 72.13 -29.00
CA LEU A 808 2.34 71.16 -28.55
C LEU A 808 1.92 70.27 -27.35
N ALA A 809 0.91 70.65 -26.61
CA ALA A 809 0.48 69.88 -25.43
C ALA A 809 -0.22 68.54 -25.80
N GLY A 810 -0.93 68.50 -26.95
CA GLY A 810 -1.63 67.34 -27.46
C GLY A 810 -0.66 66.16 -27.79
N PRO A 811 0.34 66.40 -28.67
CA PRO A 811 1.33 65.43 -29.00
C PRO A 811 2.14 64.91 -27.80
N VAL A 812 2.53 65.80 -26.87
CA VAL A 812 3.29 65.42 -25.65
C VAL A 812 2.44 64.56 -24.72
N ALA A 813 1.20 64.94 -24.48
CA ALA A 813 0.30 64.12 -23.65
C ALA A 813 0.00 62.77 -24.32
N GLY A 814 -0.18 62.74 -25.65
CA GLY A 814 -0.38 61.52 -26.43
C GLY A 814 0.82 60.59 -26.41
N ALA A 815 2.02 61.13 -26.54
CA ALA A 815 3.26 60.36 -26.43
C ALA A 815 3.45 59.77 -25.02
N ALA A 816 3.19 60.60 -23.97
CA ALA A 816 3.27 60.12 -22.59
C ALA A 816 2.26 59.00 -22.29
N ALA A 817 1.02 59.13 -22.77
CA ALA A 817 -0.02 58.11 -22.62
C ALA A 817 0.36 56.81 -23.37
N LEU A 818 0.91 56.92 -24.59
CA LEU A 818 1.35 55.76 -25.37
C LEU A 818 2.54 55.06 -24.73
N ILE A 819 3.53 55.78 -24.27
CA ILE A 819 4.69 55.24 -23.55
C ILE A 819 4.24 54.55 -22.24
N GLY A 820 3.36 55.20 -21.46
CA GLY A 820 2.78 54.63 -20.24
C GLY A 820 1.96 53.37 -20.52
N ALA A 821 1.16 53.35 -21.59
CA ALA A 821 0.40 52.18 -22.00
C ALA A 821 1.31 51.00 -22.43
N LEU A 822 2.39 51.27 -23.14
CA LEU A 822 3.34 50.26 -23.59
C LEU A 822 4.19 49.71 -22.40
N THR A 823 4.70 50.57 -21.55
CA THR A 823 5.55 50.18 -20.42
C THR A 823 4.78 49.44 -19.35
N ALA A 824 3.54 49.86 -19.05
CA ALA A 824 2.69 49.21 -18.05
C ALA A 824 1.83 48.09 -18.65
N GLY A 825 1.42 48.18 -19.90
CA GLY A 825 0.52 47.22 -20.56
C GLY A 825 1.21 46.00 -21.11
N ALA A 826 2.44 46.13 -21.65
CA ALA A 826 3.16 44.98 -22.21
C ALA A 826 3.41 43.84 -21.20
N PRO A 827 3.84 44.09 -19.93
CA PRO A 827 3.99 43.04 -18.97
C PRO A 827 2.64 42.41 -18.54
N VAL A 828 1.55 43.21 -18.53
CA VAL A 828 0.20 42.72 -18.25
C VAL A 828 -0.29 41.83 -19.38
N ALA A 829 -0.12 42.26 -20.63
CA ALA A 829 -0.47 41.48 -21.83
C ALA A 829 0.31 40.17 -21.92
N ARG A 830 1.61 40.19 -21.60
CA ARG A 830 2.45 39.01 -21.54
C ARG A 830 1.97 38.05 -20.45
N ALA A 831 1.66 38.55 -19.27
CA ALA A 831 1.15 37.72 -18.16
C ALA A 831 -0.20 37.09 -18.51
N TRP A 832 -1.09 37.88 -19.13
CA TRP A 832 -2.39 37.41 -19.63
C TRP A 832 -2.23 36.29 -20.70
N TRP A 833 -1.36 36.53 -21.68
CA TRP A 833 -1.10 35.58 -22.74
C TRP A 833 -0.54 34.24 -22.19
N LEU A 834 0.41 34.30 -21.24
CA LEU A 834 0.97 33.12 -20.58
C LEU A 834 -0.09 32.39 -19.75
N ALA A 835 -0.91 33.12 -19.00
CA ALA A 835 -1.99 32.51 -18.21
C ALA A 835 -3.02 31.85 -19.13
N ARG A 836 -3.45 32.52 -20.21
CA ARG A 836 -4.42 31.98 -21.16
C ARG A 836 -3.89 30.76 -21.91
N ARG A 837 -2.61 30.76 -22.27
CA ARG A 837 -1.96 29.60 -22.93
C ARG A 837 -1.90 28.41 -21.99
N ALA A 838 -1.58 28.62 -20.72
CA ALA A 838 -1.58 27.57 -19.71
C ALA A 838 -2.98 27.00 -19.42
N HIS A 839 -4.05 27.79 -19.60
CA HIS A 839 -5.44 27.33 -19.44
C HIS A 839 -6.00 26.64 -20.68
N ALA A 840 -5.58 27.06 -21.86
CA ALA A 840 -6.09 26.52 -23.13
C ALA A 840 -5.57 25.12 -23.43
N ASP A 841 -4.43 24.75 -22.86
CA ASP A 841 -3.77 23.48 -23.11
C ASP A 841 -3.26 22.83 -21.80
N ALA A 842 -4.21 22.38 -20.98
CA ALA A 842 -3.88 21.67 -19.74
C ALA A 842 -2.99 20.43 -20.00
N PRO A 843 -3.25 19.58 -21.00
CA PRO A 843 -2.37 18.45 -21.31
C PRO A 843 -0.92 18.86 -21.56
N GLU A 844 -0.69 19.95 -22.28
CA GLU A 844 0.67 20.44 -22.54
C GLU A 844 1.35 20.96 -21.26
N LEU A 845 0.62 21.64 -20.38
CA LEU A 845 1.15 22.06 -19.09
C LEU A 845 1.61 20.87 -18.24
N TYR A 846 0.76 19.85 -18.15
CA TYR A 846 1.11 18.62 -17.40
C TYR A 846 2.27 17.87 -18.07
N ARG A 847 2.37 17.86 -19.39
CA ARG A 847 3.51 17.26 -20.12
C ARG A 847 4.81 17.97 -19.78
N ARG A 848 4.82 19.30 -19.71
CA ARG A 848 5.98 20.10 -19.31
C ARG A 848 6.39 19.84 -17.86
N MET A 849 5.43 19.80 -16.94
CA MET A 849 5.67 19.43 -15.54
C MET A 849 6.28 18.03 -15.45
N ALA A 850 5.69 17.06 -16.13
CA ALA A 850 6.18 15.69 -16.17
C ALA A 850 7.61 15.61 -16.73
N GLY A 851 7.92 16.36 -17.79
CA GLY A 851 9.26 16.44 -18.36
C GLY A 851 10.31 16.94 -17.37
N VAL A 852 9.98 17.96 -16.59
CA VAL A 852 10.89 18.48 -15.55
C VAL A 852 11.07 17.47 -14.41
N VAL A 853 10.02 16.75 -14.03
CA VAL A 853 10.08 15.69 -13.01
C VAL A 853 10.94 14.52 -13.49
N VAL A 854 10.77 14.08 -14.74
CA VAL A 854 11.61 13.03 -15.36
C VAL A 854 13.08 13.42 -15.35
N ALA A 855 13.41 14.62 -15.80
CA ALA A 855 14.80 15.11 -15.80
C ALA A 855 15.41 15.17 -14.39
N ALA A 856 14.62 15.52 -13.37
CA ALA A 856 15.07 15.51 -11.96
C ALA A 856 15.30 14.08 -11.44
N LEU A 857 14.42 13.13 -11.78
CA LEU A 857 14.54 11.72 -11.40
C LEU A 857 15.73 11.04 -12.11
N GLN A 858 15.98 11.36 -13.39
CA GLN A 858 17.16 10.89 -14.13
C GLN A 858 18.46 11.39 -13.47
N ARG A 859 18.55 12.67 -13.14
CA ARG A 859 19.71 13.23 -12.40
C ARG A 859 19.91 12.61 -11.01
N SER A 860 18.84 12.12 -10.38
CA SER A 860 18.95 11.43 -9.10
C SER A 860 19.30 9.94 -9.24
N GLY A 861 19.41 9.41 -10.46
CA GLY A 861 19.66 8.00 -10.75
C GLY A 861 18.47 7.08 -10.47
N ARG A 862 17.25 7.64 -10.41
CA ARG A 862 16.01 6.90 -10.18
C ARG A 862 15.31 6.47 -11.45
N LEU A 863 15.64 7.08 -12.58
CA LEU A 863 15.14 6.75 -13.91
C LEU A 863 16.30 6.61 -14.88
N ARG A 864 16.14 5.74 -15.87
CA ARG A 864 17.02 5.61 -17.02
C ARG A 864 16.83 6.80 -17.97
N ASP A 865 17.86 7.11 -18.77
CA ASP A 865 17.83 8.23 -19.73
C ASP A 865 16.80 8.04 -20.84
N ALA A 866 16.44 6.79 -21.17
CA ALA A 866 15.45 6.45 -22.18
C ALA A 866 13.99 6.73 -21.77
N ALA A 867 13.72 6.91 -20.44
CA ALA A 867 12.37 7.12 -19.93
C ALA A 867 11.82 8.48 -20.39
N THR A 868 10.64 8.48 -21.00
CA THR A 868 9.98 9.69 -21.51
C THR A 868 8.54 9.83 -20.98
N PRO A 869 8.09 11.06 -20.59
CA PRO A 869 6.75 11.26 -20.08
C PRO A 869 5.74 11.37 -21.23
N GLU A 870 4.58 10.74 -21.03
CA GLU A 870 3.45 10.84 -21.93
C GLU A 870 2.20 11.30 -21.16
N VAL A 871 1.43 12.21 -21.77
CA VAL A 871 0.15 12.68 -21.21
C VAL A 871 -0.96 12.33 -22.19
N VAL A 872 -1.84 11.45 -21.75
CA VAL A 872 -2.99 10.98 -22.52
C VAL A 872 -4.26 11.63 -21.99
N VAL A 873 -5.06 12.19 -22.90
CA VAL A 873 -6.40 12.70 -22.56
C VAL A 873 -7.39 11.55 -22.73
N ALA A 874 -7.87 11.00 -21.62
CA ALA A 874 -8.84 9.93 -21.67
C ALA A 874 -10.25 10.49 -21.47
N ARG A 875 -11.19 10.02 -22.30
CA ARG A 875 -12.63 10.28 -22.17
C ARG A 875 -13.28 9.03 -21.63
N PRO A 876 -13.94 9.05 -20.46
CA PRO A 876 -14.67 7.88 -20.01
C PRO A 876 -15.79 7.55 -20.99
N ALA A 877 -15.93 6.28 -21.32
CA ALA A 877 -17.09 5.77 -22.04
C ALA A 877 -18.31 5.89 -21.11
N GLY A 878 -19.19 6.86 -21.37
CA GLY A 878 -20.39 7.11 -20.56
C GLY A 878 -20.64 8.60 -20.31
N ALA A 879 -21.90 8.96 -20.12
CA ALA A 879 -22.49 10.28 -20.27
C ALA A 879 -22.04 11.43 -19.33
N SER A 880 -21.00 11.30 -18.55
CA SER A 880 -20.44 12.41 -17.77
C SER A 880 -19.14 12.90 -18.40
N GLY A 881 -19.19 13.89 -19.25
CA GLY A 881 -18.09 14.44 -20.04
C GLY A 881 -16.90 15.06 -19.26
N ILE A 882 -16.47 14.46 -18.15
CA ILE A 882 -15.30 14.90 -17.42
C ILE A 882 -14.07 14.19 -18.03
N GLN A 883 -13.32 14.97 -18.80
CA GLN A 883 -12.01 14.55 -19.30
C GLN A 883 -11.08 14.37 -18.10
N HIS A 884 -10.34 13.26 -18.06
CA HIS A 884 -9.24 13.06 -17.13
C HIS A 884 -7.91 12.95 -17.87
N LEU A 885 -6.85 13.35 -17.22
CA LEU A 885 -5.51 13.26 -17.75
C LEU A 885 -4.81 12.05 -17.12
N GLU A 886 -4.12 11.29 -17.95
CA GLU A 886 -3.29 10.19 -17.53
C GLU A 886 -1.84 10.53 -17.82
N LEU A 887 -1.04 10.56 -16.76
CA LEU A 887 0.38 10.81 -16.81
C LEU A 887 1.10 9.47 -16.69
N ARG A 888 1.80 9.07 -17.72
CA ARG A 888 2.53 7.80 -17.76
C ARG A 888 3.95 7.99 -18.26
N LEU A 889 4.79 6.99 -17.99
CA LEU A 889 6.15 6.92 -18.49
C LEU A 889 6.25 5.85 -19.57
N THR A 890 6.88 6.15 -20.69
CA THR A 890 7.22 5.19 -21.72
C THR A 890 8.71 4.85 -21.64
N HIS A 891 9.11 3.67 -22.12
CA HIS A 891 10.48 3.15 -22.10
C HIS A 891 11.08 3.05 -20.68
N ALA A 892 10.25 2.71 -19.70
CA ALA A 892 10.58 2.64 -18.30
C ALA A 892 10.10 1.33 -17.69
N SER A 893 10.83 0.78 -16.71
CA SER A 893 10.39 -0.38 -15.93
C SER A 893 9.19 -0.01 -15.04
N LEU A 894 8.48 -1.01 -14.53
CA LEU A 894 7.33 -0.81 -13.66
C LEU A 894 7.71 -0.03 -12.39
N ASP A 895 8.89 -0.30 -11.81
CA ASP A 895 9.38 0.42 -10.64
C ASP A 895 9.68 1.89 -10.97
N GLU A 896 10.27 2.17 -12.14
CA GLU A 896 10.50 3.54 -12.61
C GLU A 896 9.17 4.29 -12.82
N GLN A 897 8.16 3.62 -13.38
CA GLN A 897 6.82 4.18 -13.55
C GLN A 897 6.17 4.52 -12.19
N ARG A 898 6.31 3.64 -11.20
CA ARG A 898 5.83 3.88 -9.83
C ARG A 898 6.54 5.05 -9.17
N VAL A 899 7.86 5.15 -9.30
CA VAL A 899 8.65 6.27 -8.78
C VAL A 899 8.20 7.59 -9.40
N PHE A 900 7.97 7.60 -10.70
CA PHE A 900 7.47 8.78 -11.41
C PHE A 900 6.05 9.14 -10.96
N ALA A 901 5.13 8.18 -10.92
CA ALA A 901 3.75 8.41 -10.50
C ALA A 901 3.68 8.93 -9.06
N ALA A 902 4.49 8.38 -8.16
CA ALA A 902 4.60 8.85 -6.78
C ALA A 902 5.16 10.28 -6.68
N ALA A 903 6.22 10.59 -7.43
CA ALA A 903 6.80 11.93 -7.46
C ALA A 903 5.81 12.97 -8.03
N MET A 904 5.08 12.63 -9.08
CA MET A 904 4.03 13.51 -9.64
C MET A 904 2.86 13.66 -8.67
N ALA A 905 2.45 12.60 -7.98
CA ALA A 905 1.39 12.66 -6.97
C ALA A 905 1.80 13.51 -5.76
N GLU A 906 3.06 13.43 -5.32
CA GLU A 906 3.61 14.29 -4.26
C GLU A 906 3.64 15.76 -4.72
N LEU A 907 4.11 16.03 -5.92
CA LEU A 907 4.19 17.39 -6.49
C LEU A 907 2.83 18.07 -6.63
N LEU A 908 1.81 17.33 -7.06
CA LEU A 908 0.46 17.86 -7.33
C LEU A 908 -0.48 17.78 -6.13
N GLY A 909 -0.14 16.95 -5.15
CA GLY A 909 -0.95 16.67 -3.96
C GLY A 909 -0.87 17.76 -2.88
N PRO A 910 -1.48 17.50 -1.72
CA PRO A 910 -1.48 18.43 -0.60
C PRO A 910 -0.08 18.57 0.02
N VAL A 911 0.25 19.81 0.40
CA VAL A 911 1.53 20.12 1.05
C VAL A 911 1.53 19.55 2.49
N LYS A 912 2.36 18.52 2.73
CA LYS A 912 2.53 17.91 4.05
C LYS A 912 3.74 18.53 4.78
N THR A 913 4.86 17.84 4.76
CA THR A 913 6.13 18.23 5.40
C THR A 913 7.28 18.24 4.40
N PRO A 914 7.21 19.01 3.31
CA PRO A 914 8.29 19.06 2.34
C PRO A 914 9.49 19.79 2.93
N ARG A 915 10.69 19.34 2.60
CA ARG A 915 11.93 20.04 2.94
C ARG A 915 12.17 21.27 2.04
N PHE A 916 11.69 21.20 0.81
CA PHE A 916 11.74 22.26 -0.18
C PHE A 916 10.35 22.56 -0.72
N LEU A 917 10.05 23.83 -0.85
CA LEU A 917 8.77 24.30 -1.36
C LEU A 917 9.03 25.17 -2.60
N LEU A 918 8.35 24.83 -3.70
CA LEU A 918 8.40 25.61 -4.92
C LEU A 918 7.21 26.57 -4.95
N GLN A 919 7.46 27.86 -4.88
CA GLN A 919 6.45 28.88 -5.08
C GLN A 919 6.39 29.21 -6.57
N VAL A 920 5.27 28.89 -7.19
CA VAL A 920 5.01 29.20 -8.60
C VAL A 920 4.19 30.47 -8.68
N ASP A 921 4.75 31.52 -9.27
CA ASP A 921 4.08 32.79 -9.43
C ASP A 921 3.21 32.79 -10.69
N ALA A 922 2.01 33.37 -10.60
CA ALA A 922 1.07 33.45 -11.72
C ALA A 922 1.48 34.52 -12.80
N GLY A 923 2.77 34.76 -12.89
CA GLY A 923 3.34 35.59 -13.94
C GLY A 923 3.36 37.08 -13.65
N GLY A 924 4.42 37.60 -13.06
CA GLY A 924 4.66 39.01 -13.13
C GLY A 924 5.42 39.60 -11.93
N ARG A 925 6.67 39.91 -12.16
CA ARG A 925 7.51 40.69 -11.25
C ARG A 925 7.14 42.18 -11.17
N THR A 926 6.25 42.65 -12.09
CA THR A 926 5.92 44.06 -12.15
C THR A 926 4.84 44.44 -11.13
N PRO A 927 4.96 45.59 -10.46
CA PRO A 927 4.01 46.06 -9.45
C PRO A 927 2.56 46.07 -9.92
N ILE A 928 2.34 46.41 -11.19
CA ILE A 928 1.02 46.49 -11.82
C ILE A 928 0.33 45.15 -11.96
N VAL A 929 1.04 44.12 -12.39
CA VAL A 929 0.51 42.74 -12.45
C VAL A 929 0.19 42.23 -11.07
N ARG A 930 1.06 42.47 -10.08
CA ARG A 930 0.82 42.12 -8.67
C ARG A 930 -0.41 42.84 -8.11
N TRP A 931 -0.61 44.11 -8.43
CA TRP A 931 -1.77 44.86 -7.99
C TRP A 931 -3.08 44.33 -8.62
N LEU A 932 -3.08 44.03 -9.93
CA LEU A 932 -4.26 43.46 -10.61
C LEU A 932 -4.63 42.09 -10.02
N LEU A 933 -3.66 41.23 -9.79
CA LEU A 933 -3.86 39.94 -9.16
C LEU A 933 -4.35 40.08 -7.73
N TRP A 934 -3.82 41.03 -6.95
CA TRP A 934 -4.28 41.32 -5.59
C TRP A 934 -5.72 41.87 -5.58
N ARG A 935 -6.09 42.73 -6.53
CA ARG A 935 -7.46 43.24 -6.67
C ARG A 935 -8.45 42.12 -7.02
N ALA A 936 -8.09 41.22 -7.91
CA ALA A 936 -8.89 40.06 -8.25
C ALA A 936 -9.12 39.11 -7.04
N ALA A 937 -8.16 39.06 -6.09
CA ALA A 937 -8.28 38.30 -4.85
C ALA A 937 -9.33 38.88 -3.89
N ARG A 938 -9.36 40.20 -3.75
CA ARG A 938 -10.27 40.88 -2.77
C ARG A 938 -11.74 40.74 -3.11
N THR A 939 -12.09 40.46 -4.35
CA THR A 939 -13.49 40.27 -4.77
C THR A 939 -14.03 38.87 -4.49
N GLY A 940 -13.21 37.96 -3.91
CA GLY A 940 -13.59 36.59 -3.50
C GLY A 940 -13.51 36.40 -1.98
N SER A 941 -14.46 35.69 -1.40
CA SER A 941 -14.62 35.46 0.04
C SER A 941 -13.56 34.52 0.68
N SER A 942 -12.47 34.21 -0.01
CA SER A 942 -11.35 33.43 0.53
C SER A 942 -10.10 34.29 0.68
N SER A 943 -9.60 34.41 1.88
CA SER A 943 -8.40 35.18 2.31
C SER A 943 -7.06 34.62 1.80
N GLY A 944 -7.04 33.86 0.71
CA GLY A 944 -5.81 33.33 0.10
C GLY A 944 -5.19 34.34 -0.88
N SER A 945 -3.89 34.58 -0.81
CA SER A 945 -3.16 35.43 -1.75
C SER A 945 -3.33 34.87 -3.17
N VAL A 946 -4.08 35.59 -4.00
CA VAL A 946 -4.18 35.27 -5.43
C VAL A 946 -2.87 35.62 -6.09
N GLY A 947 -2.15 34.65 -6.58
CA GLY A 947 -0.93 34.83 -7.36
C GLY A 947 0.19 33.87 -7.18
N SER A 948 0.24 33.16 -6.07
CA SER A 948 1.30 32.15 -5.86
C SER A 948 0.69 30.80 -5.54
N GLN A 949 1.08 29.79 -6.30
CA GLN A 949 0.77 28.40 -6.02
C GLN A 949 2.00 27.76 -5.41
N PHE A 950 1.79 26.93 -4.41
CA PHE A 950 2.88 26.23 -3.72
C PHE A 950 2.86 24.76 -4.05
N LEU A 951 4.00 24.24 -4.46
CA LEU A 951 4.19 22.82 -4.80
C LEU A 951 5.24 22.23 -3.87
N PRO A 952 4.98 21.09 -3.23
CA PRO A 952 6.03 20.37 -2.52
C PRO A 952 7.02 19.80 -3.53
N VAL A 953 8.31 19.89 -3.24
CA VAL A 953 9.33 19.25 -4.07
C VAL A 953 9.45 17.80 -3.67
N PRO A 954 9.29 16.85 -4.61
CA PRO A 954 9.29 15.42 -4.32
C PRO A 954 10.57 14.94 -3.63
N ALA A 955 10.42 14.13 -2.59
CA ALA A 955 11.53 13.57 -1.84
C ALA A 955 12.42 12.65 -2.71
N ALA A 956 11.86 12.06 -3.76
CA ALA A 956 12.56 11.21 -4.72
C ALA A 956 13.70 11.91 -5.48
N PHE A 957 13.72 13.25 -5.55
CA PHE A 957 14.82 14.00 -6.16
C PHE A 957 16.11 14.01 -5.32
N GLY A 958 16.04 13.53 -4.09
CA GLY A 958 17.14 13.49 -3.14
C GLY A 958 17.30 14.79 -2.35
N MET A 959 18.23 14.78 -1.39
CA MET A 959 18.39 15.85 -0.40
C MET A 959 19.47 16.88 -0.79
N ALA A 960 20.17 16.68 -1.91
CA ALA A 960 21.29 17.54 -2.30
C ALA A 960 20.81 18.86 -2.90
N GLY A 961 21.19 19.99 -2.28
CA GLY A 961 20.83 21.34 -2.71
C GLY A 961 21.09 21.66 -4.21
N PRO A 962 22.21 21.22 -4.81
CA PRO A 962 22.45 21.42 -6.23
C PRO A 962 21.42 20.76 -7.17
N ARG A 963 20.96 19.54 -6.83
CA ARG A 963 19.96 18.82 -7.64
C ARG A 963 18.59 19.52 -7.59
N ILE A 964 18.22 20.01 -6.42
CA ILE A 964 16.94 20.71 -6.24
C ILE A 964 16.97 22.08 -6.92
N ARG A 965 18.10 22.79 -6.90
CA ARG A 965 18.26 24.03 -7.68
C ARG A 965 18.15 23.77 -9.17
N ALA A 966 18.79 22.72 -9.69
CA ALA A 966 18.67 22.34 -11.09
C ALA A 966 17.21 22.00 -11.49
N PHE A 967 16.41 21.39 -10.58
CA PHE A 967 14.99 21.20 -10.80
C PHE A 967 14.23 22.52 -10.88
N ALA A 968 14.51 23.48 -9.99
CA ALA A 968 13.88 24.81 -10.03
C ALA A 968 14.26 25.60 -11.27
N ASP A 969 15.52 25.50 -11.73
CA ASP A 969 16.00 26.14 -12.96
C ASP A 969 15.31 25.56 -14.20
N ASP A 970 15.14 24.23 -14.26
CA ASP A 970 14.39 23.57 -15.32
C ASP A 970 12.91 23.96 -15.30
N TRP A 971 12.30 24.02 -14.12
CA TRP A 971 10.94 24.48 -13.95
C TRP A 971 10.77 25.90 -14.48
N GLN A 972 11.69 26.81 -14.09
CA GLN A 972 11.66 28.20 -14.53
C GLN A 972 11.79 28.34 -16.06
N ARG A 973 12.57 27.48 -16.70
CA ARG A 973 12.81 27.48 -18.15
C ARG A 973 11.63 26.89 -18.92
N VAL A 974 11.03 25.79 -18.44
CA VAL A 974 10.08 24.97 -19.21
C VAL A 974 8.63 25.24 -18.82
N VAL A 975 8.34 25.38 -17.51
CA VAL A 975 6.97 25.52 -16.99
C VAL A 975 6.62 26.98 -16.74
N GLY A 976 7.49 27.72 -16.05
CA GLY A 976 7.24 29.12 -15.76
C GLY A 976 8.01 29.65 -14.54
N PRO A 977 7.88 30.93 -14.22
CA PRO A 977 8.61 31.55 -13.10
C PRO A 977 8.27 30.90 -11.77
N CYS A 978 9.32 30.62 -11.00
CA CYS A 978 9.21 30.02 -9.68
C CYS A 978 10.29 30.54 -8.74
N THR A 979 10.06 30.38 -7.43
CA THR A 979 11.02 30.65 -6.36
C THR A 979 11.11 29.41 -5.48
N LEU A 980 12.34 28.93 -5.27
CA LEU A 980 12.59 27.79 -4.39
C LEU A 980 12.84 28.28 -2.97
N HIS A 981 12.12 27.68 -2.01
CA HIS A 981 12.26 27.94 -0.59
C HIS A 981 12.75 26.67 0.13
N PHE A 982 13.74 26.82 0.98
CA PHE A 982 14.16 25.80 1.93
C PHE A 982 13.39 26.01 3.24
N VAL A 983 12.78 24.96 3.76
CA VAL A 983 11.87 25.04 4.93
C VAL A 983 12.70 24.82 6.20
N ASP A 984 13.47 25.85 6.60
CA ASP A 984 14.37 25.83 7.78
C ASP A 984 14.34 27.12 8.60
N SER A 985 13.78 28.19 8.05
CA SER A 985 13.71 29.50 8.69
C SER A 985 12.29 29.85 9.13
N PRO A 986 12.12 30.77 10.11
CA PRO A 986 10.80 31.23 10.53
C PRO A 986 9.92 31.72 9.38
N ASP A 987 10.49 32.49 8.44
CA ASP A 987 9.77 32.97 7.27
C ASP A 987 9.31 31.86 6.35
N SER A 988 10.13 30.82 6.14
CA SER A 988 9.77 29.67 5.33
C SER A 988 8.75 28.75 6.03
N LEU A 989 8.75 28.67 7.36
CA LEU A 989 7.72 27.98 8.12
C LEU A 989 6.35 28.69 8.03
N ALA A 990 6.35 30.04 8.10
CA ALA A 990 5.13 30.82 7.87
C ALA A 990 4.61 30.68 6.42
N LEU A 991 5.53 30.57 5.45
CA LEU A 991 5.19 30.26 4.06
C LEU A 991 4.58 28.86 3.92
N LEU A 992 5.11 27.87 4.63
CA LEU A 992 4.58 26.51 4.66
C LEU A 992 3.15 26.47 5.23
N ALA A 993 2.87 27.18 6.31
CA ALA A 993 1.51 27.28 6.85
C ALA A 993 0.54 27.89 5.83
N ARG A 994 0.98 28.95 5.13
CA ARG A 994 0.19 29.57 4.04
C ARG A 994 -0.05 28.61 2.89
N SER A 995 0.96 27.82 2.50
CA SER A 995 0.83 26.85 1.42
C SER A 995 -0.17 25.74 1.74
N ARG A 996 -0.21 25.29 2.99
CA ARG A 996 -1.19 24.29 3.48
C ARG A 996 -2.62 24.83 3.47
N ARG A 997 -2.81 26.12 3.70
CA ARG A 997 -4.14 26.78 3.57
C ARG A 997 -4.59 26.93 2.12
N ALA A 998 -3.66 27.06 1.18
CA ALA A 998 -3.98 27.22 -0.24
C ALA A 998 -4.55 25.94 -0.88
N GLY A 999 -4.32 24.79 -0.27
CA GLY A 999 -4.79 23.49 -0.75
C GLY A 999 -3.91 22.87 -1.85
N ALA A 1000 -4.31 21.68 -2.31
CA ALA A 1000 -3.62 20.93 -3.35
C ALA A 1000 -3.90 21.48 -4.75
N VAL A 1001 -3.00 21.19 -5.70
CA VAL A 1001 -3.21 21.50 -7.13
C VAL A 1001 -4.25 20.59 -7.74
N ALA A 1002 -4.24 19.31 -7.32
CA ALA A 1002 -5.20 18.30 -7.73
C ALA A 1002 -5.71 17.54 -6.51
N ASP A 1003 -7.03 17.45 -6.37
CA ASP A 1003 -7.68 16.81 -5.21
C ASP A 1003 -7.96 15.32 -5.43
N ASP A 1004 -8.00 14.86 -6.67
CA ASP A 1004 -8.37 13.48 -7.03
C ASP A 1004 -7.26 12.87 -7.88
N LEU A 1005 -6.18 12.49 -7.20
CA LEU A 1005 -5.03 11.80 -7.80
C LEU A 1005 -5.14 10.32 -7.50
N THR A 1006 -5.14 9.49 -8.55
CA THR A 1006 -5.20 8.05 -8.43
C THR A 1006 -4.15 7.40 -9.32
N VAL A 1007 -3.33 6.53 -8.77
CA VAL A 1007 -2.45 5.67 -9.57
C VAL A 1007 -3.27 4.49 -10.06
N VAL A 1008 -3.26 4.27 -11.37
CA VAL A 1008 -3.96 3.16 -12.03
C VAL A 1008 -2.95 2.34 -12.80
N THR A 1009 -2.89 1.06 -12.52
CA THR A 1009 -2.09 0.11 -13.29
C THR A 1009 -2.98 -0.55 -14.33
N ARG A 1010 -2.53 -0.55 -15.59
CA ARG A 1010 -3.20 -1.18 -16.72
C ARG A 1010 -2.31 -2.24 -17.33
N TRP A 1011 -2.94 -3.19 -17.99
CA TRP A 1011 -2.30 -4.10 -18.92
C TRP A 1011 -2.90 -3.85 -20.30
N ASP A 1012 -2.05 -3.42 -21.23
CA ASP A 1012 -2.43 -3.09 -22.61
C ASP A 1012 -2.09 -4.23 -23.57
#